data_58fffef316b9b52026ad4f19878a5c45
#
_entry.id   58fffef316b9b52026ad4f19878a5c45
#
_cell.length_a   1.000
_cell.length_b   1.000
_cell.length_c   1.000
_cell.angle_alpha   90.00
_cell.angle_beta   90.00
_cell.angle_gamma   90.00
#
_symmetry.space_group_name_H-M   'P 1'
#
loop_
_entity.id
_entity.type
_entity.pdbx_description
1 polymer ?
#
loop_
_entity_poly.entity_id
_entity_poly.type
_entity_poly.pdbx_seq_one_letter_code
_entity_poly.pdbx_strand_id
1 'polypeptide(L)'
;MNKISIIIPFQKYLHYLKECLQSLKESTYQDFEVLIVCDHVDETMQKEIRNLSDLSLRILSLEEKTGVAACRNEGLQQANGEYVYFLDSDDYILEDTLFHLVEHLNGQDVVYGTIRNTWNNKANFLDKLSKKEVDADDEAEKEQAQEEKIQNHLERFQNQDTDRMLAIYHTMVKRSGFQTITALSNLYKRQFLIDHQISFDSNFRYFSDQVFLAQVLEEASSFQYEEEAWYIKRKHNDPINEPSLNQEESDTRFVERCLAVECARKLIDAQGPVRYYLDKKLIRYVTKTMIKRIRRSQDEKWRNEYFVRIQSTLLDTAPRVLDDLSAKQKRIILLMMKNDLKGVQKAIRWSFGKAKLKSIFANKNKNTLYKLAYYHRYLKMPIKENVVLFETFMAKNYSDSPKYIYEALNQMYPGKYECVWAINGKHDIPYGAKTIKRFSFQYAYYCAISKYLVFNVRQPLWFRKREGQVFLETWHGTPLKRLVFDQEEVTSASPKYKEQFYKQRKEWDYLVSANPFSSKTFRSCFMYEGKMLEYGYPRNDILYAPDKEERARRLKEKLGIPLDKKTILYAPTWRDDEHYGKGEYKFTLALDLKKMKTMLEKDYVLLLRTHHYIADKIDTTGLGGFAYNLSTYDDISEIYLITDICITDYSSVFFDFANLKRPILFYTYDIEKYKNQLRGFYIDMNTEVPGPLLYTSEEVIDAILHIDTIQNRYQKRYDDFYDRFCCFDDGHASENIVKEVFG
;
A
#
# COMPACT_ATOMS: atom_id res chain seq x y z
N MET A 1 -18.14 36.95 -17.52
CA MET A 1 -18.34 35.52 -17.87
C MET A 1 -17.07 34.82 -17.49
N ASN A 2 -17.15 33.78 -16.69
CA ASN A 2 -15.93 33.03 -16.30
C ASN A 2 -15.30 32.42 -17.54
N LYS A 3 -13.96 32.38 -17.59
CA LYS A 3 -13.26 31.87 -18.76
C LYS A 3 -13.31 30.34 -18.83
N ILE A 4 -13.33 29.67 -17.66
CA ILE A 4 -13.33 28.18 -17.55
C ILE A 4 -14.56 27.69 -16.79
N SER A 5 -15.25 26.67 -17.30
CA SER A 5 -16.17 25.84 -16.52
C SER A 5 -15.50 24.53 -16.15
N ILE A 6 -15.30 24.30 -14.85
CA ILE A 6 -14.72 23.07 -14.30
C ILE A 6 -15.88 22.13 -13.96
N ILE A 7 -15.94 20.99 -14.64
CA ILE A 7 -17.00 19.99 -14.49
C ILE A 7 -16.46 18.80 -13.66
N ILE A 8 -17.09 18.57 -12.50
CA ILE A 8 -16.70 17.52 -11.55
C ILE A 8 -17.82 16.52 -11.40
N PRO A 9 -17.75 15.33 -12.04
CA PRO A 9 -18.65 14.22 -11.77
C PRO A 9 -18.46 13.70 -10.35
N PHE A 10 -19.55 13.54 -9.58
CA PHE A 10 -19.48 13.06 -8.21
C PHE A 10 -20.54 11.99 -7.92
N GLN A 11 -20.14 10.92 -7.23
CA GLN A 11 -21.05 9.86 -6.77
C GLN A 11 -20.85 9.52 -5.29
N LYS A 12 -19.59 9.40 -4.82
CA LYS A 12 -19.25 8.97 -3.46
C LYS A 12 -17.83 9.40 -3.07
N TYR A 13 -17.46 9.24 -1.79
CA TYR A 13 -16.14 9.57 -1.24
C TYR A 13 -15.87 11.07 -1.09
N LEU A 14 -16.60 11.70 -0.18
CA LEU A 14 -16.50 13.12 0.13
C LEU A 14 -15.09 13.60 0.49
N HIS A 15 -14.28 12.75 1.13
CA HIS A 15 -12.92 13.09 1.51
C HIS A 15 -12.02 13.36 0.29
N TYR A 16 -12.19 12.62 -0.81
CA TYR A 16 -11.49 12.92 -2.06
C TYR A 16 -12.00 14.21 -2.70
N LEU A 17 -13.33 14.40 -2.74
CA LEU A 17 -13.91 15.64 -3.28
C LEU A 17 -13.44 16.87 -2.50
N LYS A 18 -13.31 16.76 -1.17
CA LYS A 18 -12.78 17.84 -0.33
C LYS A 18 -11.38 18.26 -0.78
N GLU A 19 -10.50 17.32 -1.04
CA GLU A 19 -9.14 17.60 -1.49
C GLU A 19 -9.12 18.14 -2.94
N CYS A 20 -9.98 17.62 -3.81
CA CYS A 20 -10.20 18.12 -5.16
C CYS A 20 -10.59 19.60 -5.13
N LEU A 21 -11.60 19.99 -4.34
CA LEU A 21 -12.05 21.38 -4.18
C LEU A 21 -10.98 22.26 -3.51
N GLN A 22 -10.25 21.74 -2.54
CA GLN A 22 -9.15 22.46 -1.91
C GLN A 22 -8.05 22.78 -2.93
N SER A 23 -7.75 21.87 -3.86
CA SER A 23 -6.78 22.10 -4.92
C SER A 23 -7.18 23.23 -5.87
N LEU A 24 -8.49 23.39 -6.14
CA LEU A 24 -9.04 24.50 -6.92
C LEU A 24 -9.02 25.82 -6.15
N LYS A 25 -9.31 25.80 -4.85
CA LYS A 25 -9.22 26.97 -3.98
C LYS A 25 -7.80 27.54 -3.92
N GLU A 26 -6.80 26.67 -3.94
CA GLU A 26 -5.37 27.02 -3.92
C GLU A 26 -4.83 27.42 -5.29
N SER A 27 -5.61 27.30 -6.38
CA SER A 27 -5.15 27.67 -7.73
C SER A 27 -4.82 29.15 -7.82
N THR A 28 -3.71 29.49 -8.48
CA THR A 28 -3.31 30.87 -8.78
C THR A 28 -4.23 31.53 -9.80
N TYR A 29 -4.92 30.76 -10.64
CA TYR A 29 -5.92 31.21 -11.58
C TYR A 29 -7.32 31.03 -11.00
N GLN A 30 -8.14 32.10 -10.93
CA GLN A 30 -9.44 32.11 -10.25
C GLN A 30 -10.63 32.45 -11.16
N ASP A 31 -10.43 32.72 -12.46
CA ASP A 31 -11.52 33.05 -13.39
C ASP A 31 -12.20 31.77 -13.90
N PHE A 32 -12.85 31.04 -13.01
CA PHE A 32 -13.58 29.82 -13.32
C PHE A 32 -14.88 29.67 -12.51
N GLU A 33 -15.82 28.90 -13.04
CA GLU A 33 -16.96 28.36 -12.29
C GLU A 33 -16.75 26.86 -12.04
N VAL A 34 -17.34 26.34 -10.94
CA VAL A 34 -17.29 24.91 -10.59
C VAL A 34 -18.68 24.30 -10.63
N LEU A 35 -18.86 23.30 -11.50
CA LEU A 35 -20.09 22.52 -11.62
C LEU A 35 -19.84 21.12 -11.07
N ILE A 36 -20.46 20.81 -9.93
CA ILE A 36 -20.46 19.45 -9.37
C ILE A 36 -21.72 18.75 -9.86
N VAL A 37 -21.55 17.69 -10.65
CA VAL A 37 -22.69 16.92 -11.18
C VAL A 37 -22.81 15.62 -10.39
N CYS A 38 -23.83 15.55 -9.55
CA CYS A 38 -24.09 14.45 -8.65
C CYS A 38 -24.85 13.32 -9.37
N ASP A 39 -24.27 12.13 -9.43
CA ASP A 39 -24.84 10.92 -10.02
C ASP A 39 -25.64 10.12 -8.98
N HIS A 40 -26.95 10.42 -8.85
CA HIS A 40 -27.83 9.80 -7.88
C HIS A 40 -27.36 9.92 -6.43
N VAL A 41 -27.16 11.15 -5.98
CA VAL A 41 -26.68 11.51 -4.63
C VAL A 41 -27.84 12.10 -3.83
N ASP A 42 -28.03 11.63 -2.58
CA ASP A 42 -29.11 12.11 -1.72
C ASP A 42 -28.92 13.56 -1.26
N GLU A 43 -30.02 14.18 -0.79
CA GLU A 43 -30.00 15.59 -0.35
C GLU A 43 -29.07 15.85 0.83
N THR A 44 -28.86 14.86 1.71
CA THR A 44 -28.01 14.99 2.87
C THR A 44 -26.56 15.15 2.42
N MET A 45 -26.10 14.29 1.54
CA MET A 45 -24.75 14.36 0.98
C MET A 45 -24.57 15.63 0.11
N GLN A 46 -25.60 16.08 -0.62
CA GLN A 46 -25.52 17.36 -1.33
C GLN A 46 -25.35 18.56 -0.40
N LYS A 47 -25.99 18.55 0.79
CA LYS A 47 -25.77 19.58 1.81
C LYS A 47 -24.34 19.52 2.38
N GLU A 48 -23.80 18.32 2.59
CA GLU A 48 -22.41 18.15 2.99
C GLU A 48 -21.45 18.70 1.94
N ILE A 49 -21.68 18.44 0.65
CA ILE A 49 -20.85 18.97 -0.47
C ILE A 49 -20.80 20.51 -0.42
N ARG A 50 -21.94 21.19 -0.20
CA ARG A 50 -21.99 22.66 -0.08
C ARG A 50 -21.12 23.20 1.04
N ASN A 51 -20.90 22.42 2.10
CA ASN A 51 -20.13 22.82 3.27
C ASN A 51 -18.64 22.42 3.17
N LEU A 52 -18.22 21.74 2.09
CA LEU A 52 -16.82 21.27 1.93
C LEU A 52 -15.85 22.38 1.58
N SER A 53 -16.31 23.46 0.95
CA SER A 53 -15.46 24.54 0.46
C SER A 53 -16.20 25.87 0.44
N ASP A 54 -15.46 26.98 0.56
CA ASP A 54 -15.98 28.34 0.41
C ASP A 54 -16.08 28.76 -1.09
N LEU A 55 -15.72 27.90 -2.03
CA LEU A 55 -15.88 28.13 -3.45
C LEU A 55 -17.36 28.25 -3.81
N SER A 56 -17.68 29.13 -4.79
CA SER A 56 -19.03 29.20 -5.36
C SER A 56 -19.30 27.93 -6.20
N LEU A 57 -20.04 26.99 -5.64
CA LEU A 57 -20.36 25.71 -6.27
C LEU A 57 -21.75 25.71 -6.88
N ARG A 58 -21.86 25.33 -8.15
CA ARG A 58 -23.14 24.97 -8.79
C ARG A 58 -23.29 23.45 -8.71
N ILE A 59 -24.28 22.99 -7.97
CA ILE A 59 -24.58 21.55 -7.81
C ILE A 59 -25.73 21.17 -8.70
N LEU A 60 -25.49 20.25 -9.62
CA LEU A 60 -26.47 19.65 -10.52
C LEU A 60 -26.70 18.20 -10.06
N SER A 61 -27.92 17.72 -10.15
CA SER A 61 -28.28 16.37 -9.73
C SER A 61 -28.94 15.60 -10.85
N LEU A 62 -28.46 14.39 -11.09
CA LEU A 62 -29.10 13.39 -11.92
C LEU A 62 -29.94 12.47 -11.02
N GLU A 63 -31.22 12.31 -11.32
CA GLU A 63 -32.16 11.50 -10.52
C GLU A 63 -31.83 10.01 -10.57
N GLU A 64 -31.42 9.54 -11.74
CA GLU A 64 -31.02 8.17 -11.96
C GLU A 64 -29.50 8.01 -12.00
N LYS A 65 -29.01 6.83 -11.62
CA LYS A 65 -27.59 6.50 -11.71
C LYS A 65 -27.19 6.26 -13.17
N THR A 66 -26.59 7.26 -13.78
CA THR A 66 -26.28 7.30 -15.21
C THR A 66 -24.80 7.20 -15.55
N GLY A 67 -23.90 7.43 -14.57
CA GLY A 67 -22.47 7.32 -14.73
C GLY A 67 -21.75 8.60 -15.17
N VAL A 68 -20.41 8.53 -15.17
CA VAL A 68 -19.51 9.69 -15.40
C VAL A 68 -19.75 10.39 -16.74
N ALA A 69 -20.07 9.64 -17.79
CA ALA A 69 -20.32 10.19 -19.13
C ALA A 69 -21.53 11.14 -19.14
N ALA A 70 -22.64 10.72 -18.54
CA ALA A 70 -23.86 11.53 -18.44
C ALA A 70 -23.63 12.77 -17.57
N CYS A 71 -22.90 12.63 -16.44
CA CYS A 71 -22.53 13.76 -15.59
C CYS A 71 -21.71 14.81 -16.36
N ARG A 72 -20.73 14.38 -17.16
CA ARG A 72 -19.92 15.30 -17.96
C ARG A 72 -20.74 16.00 -19.04
N ASN A 73 -21.67 15.29 -19.68
CA ASN A 73 -22.58 15.88 -20.68
C ASN A 73 -23.51 16.91 -20.05
N GLU A 74 -24.14 16.60 -18.90
CA GLU A 74 -24.97 17.56 -18.16
C GLU A 74 -24.17 18.79 -17.78
N GLY A 75 -22.97 18.60 -17.21
CA GLY A 75 -22.08 19.71 -16.90
C GLY A 75 -21.72 20.55 -18.12
N LEU A 76 -21.46 19.92 -19.29
CA LEU A 76 -21.17 20.63 -20.54
C LEU A 76 -22.36 21.47 -21.05
N GLN A 77 -23.57 20.96 -20.93
CA GLN A 77 -24.80 21.72 -21.31
C GLN A 77 -25.02 22.91 -20.39
N GLN A 78 -24.70 22.80 -19.11
CA GLN A 78 -24.90 23.84 -18.10
C GLN A 78 -23.72 24.82 -17.97
N ALA A 79 -22.60 24.52 -18.62
CA ALA A 79 -21.39 25.34 -18.60
C ALA A 79 -21.58 26.70 -19.22
N ASN A 80 -21.06 27.78 -18.60
CA ASN A 80 -21.09 29.15 -19.10
C ASN A 80 -19.71 29.66 -19.56
N GLY A 81 -18.64 28.96 -19.22
CA GLY A 81 -17.28 29.33 -19.58
C GLY A 81 -17.01 29.26 -21.08
N GLU A 82 -16.03 29.98 -21.54
CA GLU A 82 -15.52 29.90 -22.91
C GLU A 82 -14.87 28.53 -23.16
N TYR A 83 -14.20 28.01 -22.12
CA TYR A 83 -13.54 26.71 -22.11
C TYR A 83 -14.13 25.79 -21.05
N VAL A 84 -14.01 24.48 -21.27
CA VAL A 84 -14.43 23.42 -20.34
C VAL A 84 -13.23 22.62 -19.93
N TYR A 85 -13.15 22.33 -18.61
CA TYR A 85 -12.15 21.48 -17.99
C TYR A 85 -12.83 20.35 -17.21
N PHE A 86 -12.49 19.09 -17.51
CA PHE A 86 -13.02 17.95 -16.77
C PHE A 86 -12.06 17.55 -15.67
N LEU A 87 -12.54 17.51 -14.43
CA LEU A 87 -11.79 17.11 -13.25
C LEU A 87 -12.54 15.99 -12.50
N ASP A 88 -11.94 14.81 -12.37
CA ASP A 88 -12.55 13.74 -11.59
C ASP A 88 -12.51 14.08 -10.09
N SER A 89 -13.58 13.77 -9.36
CA SER A 89 -13.73 14.13 -7.93
C SER A 89 -12.72 13.48 -6.99
N ASP A 90 -12.02 12.46 -7.45
CA ASP A 90 -10.96 11.76 -6.71
C ASP A 90 -9.54 12.21 -7.10
N ASP A 91 -9.41 13.13 -8.06
CA ASP A 91 -8.16 13.70 -8.54
C ASP A 91 -7.94 15.12 -8.00
N TYR A 92 -6.78 15.71 -8.27
CA TYR A 92 -6.47 17.10 -7.92
C TYR A 92 -5.48 17.75 -8.90
N ILE A 93 -5.35 19.08 -8.83
CA ILE A 93 -4.41 19.86 -9.63
C ILE A 93 -3.39 20.57 -8.73
N LEU A 94 -2.28 21.01 -9.31
CA LEU A 94 -1.32 21.89 -8.65
C LEU A 94 -1.76 23.34 -8.77
N GLU A 95 -1.18 24.22 -7.96
CA GLU A 95 -1.57 25.63 -7.86
C GLU A 95 -1.52 26.35 -9.20
N ASP A 96 -0.51 26.10 -10.02
CA ASP A 96 -0.29 26.80 -11.30
C ASP A 96 -0.86 26.03 -12.51
N THR A 97 -1.52 24.88 -12.31
CA THR A 97 -2.02 24.06 -13.42
C THR A 97 -2.95 24.83 -14.37
N LEU A 98 -3.96 25.54 -13.82
CA LEU A 98 -4.90 26.30 -14.64
C LEU A 98 -4.25 27.55 -15.24
N PHE A 99 -3.33 28.20 -14.51
CA PHE A 99 -2.56 29.31 -15.00
C PHE A 99 -1.79 28.95 -16.27
N HIS A 100 -1.00 27.87 -16.24
CA HIS A 100 -0.26 27.38 -17.40
C HIS A 100 -1.16 27.02 -18.59
N LEU A 101 -2.35 26.47 -18.35
CA LEU A 101 -3.28 26.16 -19.44
C LEU A 101 -3.85 27.39 -20.12
N VAL A 102 -3.92 28.57 -19.45
CA VAL A 102 -4.51 29.78 -20.01
C VAL A 102 -3.48 30.83 -20.42
N GLU A 103 -2.24 30.74 -19.96
CA GLU A 103 -1.19 31.76 -20.16
C GLU A 103 -0.95 32.09 -21.64
N HIS A 104 -0.94 31.05 -22.49
CA HIS A 104 -0.73 31.21 -23.94
C HIS A 104 -2.00 31.00 -24.75
N LEU A 105 -3.17 31.10 -24.10
CA LEU A 105 -4.46 30.84 -24.73
C LEU A 105 -4.83 31.90 -25.76
N ASN A 106 -4.93 31.52 -27.02
CA ASN A 106 -5.25 32.37 -28.15
C ASN A 106 -6.35 31.76 -29.05
N GLY A 107 -7.41 31.25 -28.42
CA GLY A 107 -8.59 30.74 -29.10
C GLY A 107 -8.47 29.32 -29.64
N GLN A 108 -7.46 28.56 -29.24
CA GLN A 108 -7.27 27.16 -29.64
C GLN A 108 -8.49 26.27 -29.27
N ASP A 109 -8.77 25.27 -30.13
CA ASP A 109 -9.83 24.31 -29.89
C ASP A 109 -9.52 23.42 -28.68
N VAL A 110 -8.22 23.06 -28.50
CA VAL A 110 -7.75 22.22 -27.41
C VAL A 110 -6.41 22.69 -26.87
N VAL A 111 -6.35 23.01 -25.57
CA VAL A 111 -5.09 23.18 -24.83
C VAL A 111 -4.93 21.99 -23.89
N TYR A 112 -3.78 21.31 -23.91
CA TYR A 112 -3.59 20.10 -23.16
C TYR A 112 -2.31 20.09 -22.33
N GLY A 113 -2.42 19.60 -21.09
CA GLY A 113 -1.33 19.50 -20.12
C GLY A 113 -0.78 18.09 -19.95
N THR A 114 -0.06 17.86 -18.87
CA THR A 114 0.58 16.60 -18.50
C THR A 114 -0.21 15.88 -17.40
N ILE A 115 -0.31 14.55 -17.46
CA ILE A 115 -0.94 13.73 -16.41
C ILE A 115 0.15 13.04 -15.60
N ARG A 116 0.16 13.27 -14.29
CA ARG A 116 0.99 12.55 -13.31
C ARG A 116 0.12 11.65 -12.46
N ASN A 117 0.62 10.48 -12.10
CA ASN A 117 -0.14 9.53 -11.31
C ASN A 117 0.44 9.37 -9.93
N THR A 118 -0.44 9.30 -8.94
CA THR A 118 -0.06 9.16 -7.54
C THR A 118 -1.01 8.25 -6.78
N TRP A 119 -0.61 7.85 -5.57
CA TRP A 119 -1.43 7.22 -4.53
C TRP A 119 -1.52 8.12 -3.31
N ASN A 120 -0.83 9.25 -3.35
CA ASN A 120 -0.68 10.15 -2.21
C ASN A 120 -1.67 11.31 -2.35
N ASN A 121 -2.02 11.91 -1.22
CA ASN A 121 -2.64 13.23 -1.18
C ASN A 121 -1.68 14.29 -1.72
N LYS A 122 -2.20 15.53 -1.92
CA LYS A 122 -1.43 16.64 -2.48
C LYS A 122 -0.18 16.95 -1.65
N ALA A 123 -0.30 17.04 -0.32
CA ALA A 123 0.83 17.35 0.57
C ALA A 123 1.95 16.31 0.48
N ASN A 124 1.61 15.02 0.55
CA ASN A 124 2.59 13.92 0.43
C ASN A 124 3.16 13.79 -0.99
N PHE A 125 2.42 14.18 -2.01
CA PHE A 125 2.92 14.21 -3.38
C PHE A 125 3.98 15.29 -3.55
N LEU A 126 3.72 16.50 -3.07
CA LEU A 126 4.66 17.63 -3.13
C LEU A 126 5.93 17.37 -2.30
N ASP A 127 5.80 16.79 -1.09
CA ASP A 127 6.95 16.38 -0.27
C ASP A 127 7.85 15.36 -0.99
N LYS A 128 7.25 14.43 -1.74
CA LYS A 128 8.02 13.48 -2.54
C LYS A 128 8.62 14.10 -3.80
N LEU A 129 8.02 15.10 -4.35
CA LEU A 129 8.52 15.82 -5.52
C LEU A 129 9.78 16.61 -5.13
N SER A 130 9.73 17.38 -4.02
CA SER A 130 10.87 18.16 -3.52
C SER A 130 12.09 17.31 -3.14
N LYS A 131 11.87 16.05 -2.74
CA LYS A 131 12.95 15.09 -2.43
C LYS A 131 13.57 14.40 -3.65
N LYS A 132 12.99 14.54 -4.85
CA LYS A 132 13.47 13.91 -6.09
C LYS A 132 14.41 14.75 -6.94
N GLU A 133 14.62 16.00 -6.65
CA GLU A 133 15.49 16.92 -7.42
C GLU A 133 16.99 16.59 -7.38
N VAL A 134 17.39 15.41 -6.85
CA VAL A 134 18.81 15.05 -6.65
C VAL A 134 19.39 14.12 -7.73
N ASP A 135 18.58 13.54 -8.65
CA ASP A 135 19.06 12.57 -9.66
C ASP A 135 18.95 13.09 -11.11
N ALA A 136 19.71 14.13 -11.44
CA ALA A 136 19.69 14.77 -12.79
C ALA A 136 20.28 13.91 -13.92
N ASP A 137 21.20 12.98 -13.64
CA ASP A 137 21.89 12.20 -14.68
C ASP A 137 21.02 11.16 -15.40
N ASP A 138 19.93 10.72 -14.80
CA ASP A 138 18.99 9.73 -15.39
C ASP A 138 17.94 10.39 -16.31
N GLU A 139 17.81 11.71 -16.33
CA GLU A 139 16.80 12.44 -17.12
C GLU A 139 17.21 12.66 -18.56
N ALA A 140 18.46 12.98 -18.83
CA ALA A 140 18.97 13.26 -20.18
C ALA A 140 18.85 12.05 -21.15
N GLU A 141 19.15 10.82 -20.69
CA GLU A 141 18.96 9.61 -21.51
C GLU A 141 17.49 9.33 -21.81
N LYS A 142 16.59 9.69 -20.88
CA LYS A 142 15.14 9.52 -21.06
C LYS A 142 14.57 10.56 -22.02
N GLU A 143 15.07 11.78 -22.01
CA GLU A 143 14.69 12.85 -22.94
C GLU A 143 15.10 12.52 -24.38
N GLN A 144 16.34 12.13 -24.61
CA GLN A 144 16.82 11.74 -25.93
C GLN A 144 16.05 10.55 -26.53
N ALA A 145 15.74 9.53 -25.71
CA ALA A 145 14.91 8.40 -26.14
C ALA A 145 13.45 8.79 -26.39
N GLN A 146 12.99 9.90 -25.86
CA GLN A 146 11.64 10.45 -26.07
C GLN A 146 11.58 11.28 -27.36
N GLU A 147 12.58 12.11 -27.63
CA GLU A 147 12.70 12.86 -28.86
C GLU A 147 12.76 11.95 -30.09
N GLU A 148 13.55 10.88 -30.03
CA GLU A 148 13.60 9.86 -31.09
C GLU A 148 12.22 9.24 -31.37
N LYS A 149 11.40 9.00 -30.33
CA LYS A 149 10.05 8.46 -30.52
C LYS A 149 9.09 9.47 -31.13
N ILE A 150 9.22 10.74 -30.80
CA ILE A 150 8.44 11.83 -31.40
C ILE A 150 8.81 11.97 -32.87
N GLN A 151 10.08 12.04 -33.18
CA GLN A 151 10.58 12.12 -34.54
C GLN A 151 10.08 10.94 -35.42
N ASN A 152 10.21 9.73 -34.92
CA ASN A 152 9.67 8.53 -35.59
C ASN A 152 8.14 8.57 -35.81
N HIS A 153 7.40 9.28 -34.94
CA HIS A 153 5.98 9.47 -35.09
C HIS A 153 5.66 10.48 -36.19
N LEU A 154 6.34 11.63 -36.21
CA LEU A 154 6.16 12.67 -37.22
C LEU A 154 6.53 12.15 -38.62
N GLU A 155 7.64 11.44 -38.76
CA GLU A 155 8.08 10.83 -40.02
C GLU A 155 7.08 9.81 -40.60
N ARG A 156 6.34 9.13 -39.73
CA ARG A 156 5.32 8.15 -40.12
C ARG A 156 4.12 8.76 -40.85
N PHE A 157 3.80 10.05 -40.50
CA PHE A 157 2.62 10.75 -40.98
C PHE A 157 2.99 12.08 -41.67
N GLN A 158 4.01 12.08 -42.53
CA GLN A 158 4.67 13.24 -43.19
C GLN A 158 3.66 14.09 -43.87
N ASN A 159 2.67 14.29 -44.10
CA ASN A 159 1.78 15.21 -44.78
C ASN A 159 0.64 15.74 -43.91
N GLN A 160 0.78 15.67 -42.60
CA GLN A 160 -0.25 16.17 -41.69
C GLN A 160 0.28 17.32 -40.83
N ASP A 161 -0.62 18.09 -40.28
CA ASP A 161 -0.32 19.20 -39.38
C ASP A 161 0.50 18.73 -38.17
N THR A 162 1.63 19.40 -37.92
CA THR A 162 2.58 19.00 -36.87
C THR A 162 1.99 19.09 -35.46
N ASP A 163 1.22 20.15 -35.18
CA ASP A 163 0.67 20.36 -33.84
C ASP A 163 -0.41 19.32 -33.53
N ARG A 164 -1.24 18.99 -34.51
CA ARG A 164 -2.19 17.90 -34.43
C ARG A 164 -1.48 16.54 -34.18
N MET A 165 -0.38 16.29 -34.92
CA MET A 165 0.38 15.07 -34.76
C MET A 165 1.02 14.96 -33.38
N LEU A 166 1.56 16.04 -32.83
CA LEU A 166 2.08 16.10 -31.47
C LEU A 166 0.97 15.87 -30.44
N ALA A 167 -0.21 16.50 -30.63
CA ALA A 167 -1.36 16.30 -29.75
C ALA A 167 -1.81 14.83 -29.72
N ILE A 168 -1.91 14.17 -30.87
CA ILE A 168 -2.21 12.73 -30.97
C ILE A 168 -1.14 11.89 -30.27
N TYR A 169 0.14 12.20 -30.49
CA TYR A 169 1.22 11.48 -29.81
C TYR A 169 1.17 11.64 -28.29
N HIS A 170 1.07 12.85 -27.79
CA HIS A 170 1.06 13.13 -26.36
C HIS A 170 -0.16 12.50 -25.68
N THR A 171 -1.35 12.67 -26.22
CA THR A 171 -2.60 12.19 -25.60
C THR A 171 -2.77 10.67 -25.75
N MET A 172 -2.43 10.10 -26.89
CA MET A 172 -2.63 8.68 -27.15
C MET A 172 -1.39 7.80 -26.84
N VAL A 173 -0.18 8.35 -26.76
CA VAL A 173 1.05 7.59 -26.57
C VAL A 173 1.79 7.95 -25.29
N LYS A 174 2.22 9.22 -25.13
CA LYS A 174 3.03 9.71 -23.99
C LYS A 174 2.28 9.58 -22.66
N ARG A 175 1.04 10.04 -22.59
CA ARG A 175 0.17 9.89 -21.41
C ARG A 175 -0.20 8.44 -21.10
N SER A 176 0.01 7.56 -22.04
CA SER A 176 -0.41 6.16 -22.01
C SER A 176 0.52 5.21 -21.26
N GLY A 177 1.27 5.67 -20.29
CA GLY A 177 1.67 4.77 -19.21
C GLY A 177 0.47 3.92 -18.76
N PHE A 178 -0.74 4.41 -19.03
CA PHE A 178 -2.06 3.76 -18.93
C PHE A 178 -2.52 3.19 -20.26
N GLN A 179 -3.22 2.07 -20.18
CA GLN A 179 -3.82 1.39 -21.32
C GLN A 179 -5.07 2.11 -21.86
N THR A 180 -5.48 3.23 -21.24
CA THR A 180 -6.70 3.98 -21.56
C THR A 180 -6.37 5.38 -22.08
N ILE A 181 -7.17 5.86 -23.00
CA ILE A 181 -7.25 7.24 -23.45
C ILE A 181 -8.13 7.99 -22.45
N THR A 182 -7.83 9.24 -22.13
CA THR A 182 -8.62 10.03 -21.19
C THR A 182 -8.84 11.46 -21.69
N ALA A 183 -10.02 12.01 -21.41
CA ALA A 183 -10.39 13.39 -21.69
C ALA A 183 -9.82 14.41 -20.68
N LEU A 184 -9.16 13.95 -19.62
CA LEU A 184 -8.65 14.77 -18.52
C LEU A 184 -7.37 15.52 -18.89
N SER A 185 -7.05 16.57 -18.13
CA SER A 185 -5.89 17.45 -18.33
C SER A 185 -5.95 18.27 -19.62
N ASN A 186 -7.13 18.58 -20.10
CA ASN A 186 -7.34 19.37 -21.32
C ASN A 186 -8.36 20.47 -21.05
N LEU A 187 -8.11 21.67 -21.58
CA LEU A 187 -9.12 22.67 -21.83
C LEU A 187 -9.67 22.45 -23.23
N TYR A 188 -10.99 22.40 -23.34
CA TYR A 188 -11.71 22.31 -24.60
C TYR A 188 -12.48 23.61 -24.83
N LYS A 189 -12.32 24.24 -25.99
CA LYS A 189 -13.16 25.38 -26.37
C LYS A 189 -14.60 24.89 -26.44
N ARG A 190 -15.46 25.47 -25.60
CA ARG A 190 -16.85 25.01 -25.46
C ARG A 190 -17.62 25.11 -26.79
N GLN A 191 -17.46 26.20 -27.54
CA GLN A 191 -18.11 26.38 -28.82
C GLN A 191 -17.70 25.34 -29.86
N PHE A 192 -16.41 24.97 -29.90
CA PHE A 192 -15.90 23.87 -30.75
C PHE A 192 -16.64 22.54 -30.47
N LEU A 193 -16.80 22.16 -29.18
CA LEU A 193 -17.53 20.95 -28.84
C LEU A 193 -18.99 20.97 -29.28
N ILE A 194 -19.64 22.15 -29.19
CA ILE A 194 -21.03 22.35 -29.60
C ILE A 194 -21.17 22.27 -31.11
N ASP A 195 -20.34 22.99 -31.86
CA ASP A 195 -20.41 23.09 -33.33
C ASP A 195 -20.21 21.74 -34.00
N HIS A 196 -19.31 20.89 -33.43
CA HIS A 196 -19.04 19.54 -33.92
C HIS A 196 -19.89 18.46 -33.22
N GLN A 197 -20.82 18.82 -32.35
CA GLN A 197 -21.71 17.90 -31.61
C GLN A 197 -20.95 16.84 -30.84
N ILE A 198 -19.76 17.19 -30.27
CA ILE A 198 -18.90 16.28 -29.54
C ILE A 198 -19.42 16.12 -28.10
N SER A 199 -19.76 14.89 -27.72
CA SER A 199 -20.22 14.56 -26.37
C SER A 199 -19.72 13.18 -25.95
N PHE A 200 -19.87 12.86 -24.66
CA PHE A 200 -19.55 11.52 -24.16
C PHE A 200 -20.71 10.57 -24.45
N ASP A 201 -20.40 9.38 -24.95
CA ASP A 201 -21.43 8.35 -25.12
C ASP A 201 -21.78 7.71 -23.77
N SER A 202 -22.98 7.99 -23.26
CA SER A 202 -23.48 7.55 -21.95
C SER A 202 -23.74 6.04 -21.87
N ASN A 203 -23.69 5.33 -22.98
CA ASN A 203 -23.77 3.86 -22.99
C ASN A 203 -22.46 3.21 -22.48
N PHE A 204 -21.37 3.97 -22.37
CA PHE A 204 -20.08 3.47 -21.88
C PHE A 204 -19.80 3.91 -20.44
N ARG A 205 -19.68 2.91 -19.55
CA ARG A 205 -19.29 3.16 -18.16
C ARG A 205 -17.80 3.41 -17.99
N TYR A 206 -16.94 2.68 -18.74
CA TYR A 206 -15.48 2.67 -18.53
C TYR A 206 -14.68 3.36 -19.64
N PHE A 207 -15.22 3.45 -20.85
CA PHE A 207 -14.44 3.87 -22.03
C PHE A 207 -15.09 4.99 -22.85
N SER A 208 -16.00 5.76 -22.25
CA SER A 208 -16.59 6.97 -22.89
C SER A 208 -15.53 7.99 -23.33
N ASP A 209 -14.50 8.18 -22.54
CA ASP A 209 -13.36 9.07 -22.86
C ASP A 209 -12.68 8.71 -24.20
N GLN A 210 -12.67 7.43 -24.55
CA GLN A 210 -12.02 6.97 -25.77
C GLN A 210 -12.77 7.44 -27.03
N VAL A 211 -14.08 7.38 -26.99
CA VAL A 211 -14.93 7.83 -28.11
C VAL A 211 -14.86 9.36 -28.22
N PHE A 212 -15.04 10.05 -27.08
CA PHE A 212 -14.95 11.50 -27.00
C PHE A 212 -13.61 12.05 -27.52
N LEU A 213 -12.48 11.56 -26.99
CA LEU A 213 -11.16 12.08 -27.36
C LEU A 213 -10.78 11.69 -28.81
N ALA A 214 -11.21 10.54 -29.30
CA ALA A 214 -10.98 10.18 -30.71
C ALA A 214 -11.66 11.18 -31.64
N GLN A 215 -12.88 11.59 -31.35
CA GLN A 215 -13.61 12.60 -32.10
C GLN A 215 -12.97 13.98 -31.99
N VAL A 216 -12.60 14.40 -30.76
CA VAL A 216 -11.87 15.67 -30.55
C VAL A 216 -10.59 15.74 -31.38
N LEU A 217 -9.77 14.69 -31.36
CA LEU A 217 -8.51 14.66 -32.11
C LEU A 217 -8.70 14.59 -33.64
N GLU A 218 -9.86 14.14 -34.09
CA GLU A 218 -10.22 14.12 -35.50
C GLU A 218 -10.69 15.50 -35.98
N GLU A 219 -11.54 16.19 -35.22
CA GLU A 219 -12.22 17.40 -35.62
C GLU A 219 -11.48 18.70 -35.29
N ALA A 220 -10.65 18.72 -34.23
CA ALA A 220 -9.96 19.91 -33.80
C ALA A 220 -8.91 20.37 -34.81
N SER A 221 -8.88 21.70 -35.07
CA SER A 221 -7.97 22.33 -36.01
C SER A 221 -6.77 22.99 -35.34
N SER A 222 -6.83 23.27 -34.04
CA SER A 222 -5.79 23.99 -33.31
C SER A 222 -5.52 23.41 -31.94
N PHE A 223 -4.23 23.18 -31.65
CA PHE A 223 -3.75 22.55 -30.44
C PHE A 223 -2.62 23.34 -29.78
N GLN A 224 -2.58 23.33 -28.45
CA GLN A 224 -1.49 23.89 -27.64
C GLN A 224 -1.10 22.92 -26.56
N TYR A 225 0.21 22.67 -26.37
CA TYR A 225 0.74 21.82 -25.29
C TYR A 225 1.38 22.65 -24.19
N GLU A 226 0.96 22.42 -22.94
CA GLU A 226 1.52 23.05 -21.76
C GLU A 226 2.11 21.98 -20.84
N GLU A 227 3.44 21.82 -20.87
CA GLU A 227 4.13 20.74 -20.16
C GLU A 227 4.00 20.83 -18.65
N GLU A 228 4.06 22.07 -18.12
CA GLU A 228 3.98 22.38 -16.69
C GLU A 228 2.54 22.33 -16.14
N ALA A 229 1.54 22.23 -16.98
CA ALA A 229 0.16 22.09 -16.55
C ALA A 229 -0.14 20.66 -16.10
N TRP A 230 0.08 20.38 -14.81
CA TRP A 230 0.00 19.02 -14.28
C TRP A 230 -1.37 18.69 -13.69
N TYR A 231 -2.03 17.72 -14.28
CA TYR A 231 -3.20 17.03 -13.73
C TYR A 231 -2.71 15.84 -12.90
N ILE A 232 -3.09 15.74 -11.64
CA ILE A 232 -2.65 14.68 -10.74
C ILE A 232 -3.76 13.63 -10.59
N LYS A 233 -3.58 12.51 -11.31
CA LYS A 233 -4.54 11.41 -11.29
C LYS A 233 -4.24 10.45 -10.14
N ARG A 234 -5.23 10.32 -9.24
CA ARG A 234 -5.13 9.45 -8.07
C ARG A 234 -5.49 8.00 -8.42
N LYS A 235 -4.76 7.09 -7.82
CA LYS A 235 -5.16 5.70 -7.65
C LYS A 235 -5.52 5.48 -6.20
N HIS A 236 -6.69 4.93 -5.96
CA HIS A 236 -7.10 4.64 -4.60
C HIS A 236 -6.18 3.58 -3.98
N ASN A 237 -5.72 3.82 -2.77
CA ASN A 237 -4.84 2.91 -2.04
C ASN A 237 -5.61 1.84 -1.26
N ASP A 238 -6.96 1.94 -1.23
CA ASP A 238 -7.88 0.93 -0.71
C ASP A 238 -8.80 0.38 -1.81
N PRO A 239 -8.29 -0.49 -2.70
CA PRO A 239 -9.11 -1.05 -3.78
C PRO A 239 -10.13 -2.09 -3.31
N ILE A 240 -10.24 -2.36 -2.01
CA ILE A 240 -11.19 -3.30 -1.42
C ILE A 240 -12.46 -2.56 -1.01
N ASN A 241 -12.32 -1.49 -0.21
CA ASN A 241 -13.46 -0.72 0.29
C ASN A 241 -13.83 0.44 -0.63
N GLU A 242 -12.84 1.06 -1.26
CA GLU A 242 -12.98 2.24 -2.11
C GLU A 242 -12.33 2.04 -3.49
N PRO A 243 -12.78 1.08 -4.31
CA PRO A 243 -12.21 0.89 -5.64
C PRO A 243 -12.54 2.07 -6.54
N SER A 244 -11.53 2.58 -7.26
CA SER A 244 -11.80 3.44 -8.41
C SER A 244 -12.39 2.63 -9.56
N LEU A 245 -13.06 3.30 -10.53
CA LEU A 245 -13.61 2.63 -11.72
C LEU A 245 -12.55 1.76 -12.44
N ASN A 246 -11.29 2.21 -12.45
CA ASN A 246 -10.19 1.45 -13.06
C ASN A 246 -9.74 0.24 -12.26
N GLN A 247 -10.06 0.15 -10.98
CA GLN A 247 -9.73 -0.96 -10.08
C GLN A 247 -10.84 -2.00 -9.98
N GLU A 248 -12.05 -1.68 -10.41
CA GLU A 248 -13.16 -2.65 -10.47
C GLU A 248 -12.81 -3.81 -11.42
N GLU A 249 -12.93 -5.06 -10.94
CA GLU A 249 -12.81 -6.25 -11.77
C GLU A 249 -14.19 -6.58 -12.37
N SER A 250 -14.38 -6.30 -13.67
CA SER A 250 -15.60 -6.62 -14.40
C SER A 250 -15.28 -7.23 -15.77
N ASP A 251 -15.98 -8.30 -16.12
CA ASP A 251 -15.85 -8.92 -17.44
C ASP A 251 -16.53 -8.07 -18.53
N THR A 252 -17.53 -7.26 -18.18
CA THR A 252 -18.18 -6.31 -19.09
C THR A 252 -17.22 -5.28 -19.68
N ARG A 253 -16.17 -4.90 -18.95
CA ARG A 253 -15.11 -4.00 -19.46
C ARG A 253 -14.47 -4.48 -20.75
N PHE A 254 -14.36 -5.79 -20.97
CA PHE A 254 -13.75 -6.32 -22.20
C PHE A 254 -14.66 -6.09 -23.42
N VAL A 255 -15.94 -6.33 -23.25
CA VAL A 255 -16.95 -6.06 -24.29
C VAL A 255 -17.03 -4.57 -24.56
N GLU A 256 -17.16 -3.78 -23.53
CA GLU A 256 -17.26 -2.32 -23.64
C GLU A 256 -16.05 -1.72 -24.33
N ARG A 257 -14.82 -2.24 -24.05
CA ARG A 257 -13.62 -1.79 -24.75
C ARG A 257 -13.68 -2.04 -26.25
N CYS A 258 -14.21 -3.18 -26.69
CA CYS A 258 -14.40 -3.49 -28.09
C CYS A 258 -15.44 -2.57 -28.73
N LEU A 259 -16.59 -2.41 -28.05
CA LEU A 259 -17.68 -1.53 -28.51
C LEU A 259 -17.20 -0.07 -28.63
N ALA A 260 -16.48 0.44 -27.64
CA ALA A 260 -15.97 1.82 -27.68
C ALA A 260 -14.94 2.02 -28.83
N VAL A 261 -14.13 1.02 -29.15
CA VAL A 261 -13.24 1.08 -30.31
C VAL A 261 -14.05 1.08 -31.61
N GLU A 262 -15.06 0.23 -31.73
CA GLU A 262 -15.93 0.17 -32.93
C GLU A 262 -16.73 1.47 -33.12
N CYS A 263 -17.21 2.06 -32.02
CA CYS A 263 -17.91 3.34 -32.03
C CYS A 263 -16.95 4.47 -32.50
N ALA A 264 -15.78 4.59 -31.87
CA ALA A 264 -14.78 5.58 -32.25
C ALA A 264 -14.33 5.45 -33.72
N ARG A 265 -14.18 4.23 -34.22
CA ARG A 265 -13.81 3.98 -35.63
C ARG A 265 -14.78 4.54 -36.64
N LYS A 266 -16.04 4.69 -36.29
CA LYS A 266 -17.09 5.28 -37.19
C LYS A 266 -17.00 6.81 -37.30
N LEU A 267 -16.31 7.44 -36.35
CA LEU A 267 -16.25 8.89 -36.19
C LEU A 267 -14.91 9.50 -36.66
N ILE A 268 -13.99 8.67 -37.17
CA ILE A 268 -12.63 9.10 -37.51
C ILE A 268 -12.22 8.56 -38.88
N ASP A 269 -11.25 9.24 -39.51
CA ASP A 269 -10.69 8.76 -40.80
C ASP A 269 -10.06 7.37 -40.66
N ALA A 270 -10.49 6.45 -41.50
CA ALA A 270 -10.04 5.05 -41.53
C ALA A 270 -8.55 4.87 -41.79
N GLN A 271 -7.89 5.84 -42.44
CA GLN A 271 -6.46 5.84 -42.76
C GLN A 271 -5.66 6.80 -41.87
N GLY A 272 -6.34 7.58 -41.03
CA GLY A 272 -5.77 8.63 -40.21
C GLY A 272 -4.92 8.11 -39.02
N PRO A 273 -4.15 9.03 -38.42
CA PRO A 273 -3.28 8.71 -37.30
C PRO A 273 -4.07 8.34 -36.02
N VAL A 274 -5.24 8.92 -35.79
CA VAL A 274 -6.11 8.60 -34.66
C VAL A 274 -6.52 7.12 -34.73
N ARG A 275 -6.96 6.65 -35.93
CA ARG A 275 -7.30 5.26 -36.18
C ARG A 275 -6.14 4.32 -35.91
N TYR A 276 -4.95 4.65 -36.41
CA TYR A 276 -3.75 3.84 -36.19
C TYR A 276 -3.45 3.63 -34.70
N TYR A 277 -3.47 4.70 -33.89
CA TYR A 277 -3.16 4.58 -32.46
C TYR A 277 -4.30 3.94 -31.66
N LEU A 278 -5.53 4.15 -32.04
CA LEU A 278 -6.69 3.47 -31.47
C LEU A 278 -6.56 1.96 -31.60
N ASP A 279 -6.28 1.48 -32.81
CA ASP A 279 -6.09 0.06 -33.11
C ASP A 279 -4.86 -0.52 -32.39
N LYS A 280 -3.76 0.21 -32.37
CA LYS A 280 -2.54 -0.19 -31.66
C LYS A 280 -2.77 -0.33 -30.14
N LYS A 281 -3.58 0.54 -29.55
CA LYS A 281 -3.99 0.43 -28.13
C LYS A 281 -4.92 -0.75 -27.89
N LEU A 282 -5.85 -1.03 -28.77
CA LEU A 282 -6.69 -2.24 -28.68
C LEU A 282 -5.81 -3.48 -28.66
N ILE A 283 -4.88 -3.61 -29.61
CA ILE A 283 -3.96 -4.75 -29.67
C ILE A 283 -3.11 -4.87 -28.41
N ARG A 284 -2.62 -3.75 -27.88
CA ARG A 284 -1.88 -3.75 -26.61
C ARG A 284 -2.76 -4.21 -25.44
N TYR A 285 -3.99 -3.76 -25.37
CA TYR A 285 -4.95 -4.18 -24.35
C TYR A 285 -5.24 -5.69 -24.44
N VAL A 286 -5.53 -6.19 -25.64
CA VAL A 286 -5.73 -7.61 -25.93
C VAL A 286 -4.52 -8.44 -25.52
N THR A 287 -3.32 -8.06 -25.97
CA THR A 287 -2.08 -8.84 -25.77
C THR A 287 -1.47 -8.71 -24.37
N LYS A 288 -1.86 -7.74 -23.54
CA LYS A 288 -1.36 -7.57 -22.17
C LYS A 288 -2.39 -7.89 -21.09
N THR A 289 -3.64 -7.47 -21.27
CA THR A 289 -4.69 -7.57 -20.24
C THR A 289 -5.59 -8.76 -20.47
N MET A 290 -6.29 -8.80 -21.62
CA MET A 290 -7.26 -9.86 -21.91
C MET A 290 -6.63 -11.24 -22.02
N ILE A 291 -5.41 -11.31 -22.55
CA ILE A 291 -4.66 -12.57 -22.72
C ILE A 291 -4.44 -13.33 -21.40
N LYS A 292 -4.27 -12.61 -20.29
CA LYS A 292 -4.13 -13.23 -18.96
C LYS A 292 -5.44 -13.87 -18.50
N ARG A 293 -6.57 -13.23 -18.83
CA ARG A 293 -7.91 -13.72 -18.51
C ARG A 293 -8.24 -14.94 -19.36
N ILE A 294 -8.04 -14.87 -20.68
CA ILE A 294 -8.21 -16.00 -21.62
C ILE A 294 -7.43 -17.25 -21.16
N ARG A 295 -6.19 -17.06 -20.68
CA ARG A 295 -5.38 -18.16 -20.15
C ARG A 295 -5.92 -18.78 -18.88
N ARG A 296 -6.49 -17.99 -17.99
CA ARG A 296 -6.93 -18.40 -16.62
C ARG A 296 -8.38 -18.91 -16.60
N SER A 297 -9.21 -18.46 -17.51
CA SER A 297 -10.62 -18.85 -17.53
C SER A 297 -10.74 -20.33 -17.89
N GLN A 298 -11.46 -21.08 -17.05
CA GLN A 298 -11.88 -22.46 -17.31
C GLN A 298 -13.30 -22.52 -17.86
N ASP A 299 -14.04 -21.44 -17.76
CA ASP A 299 -15.39 -21.29 -18.26
C ASP A 299 -15.40 -21.21 -19.80
N GLU A 300 -15.91 -22.25 -20.43
CA GLU A 300 -15.93 -22.37 -21.89
C GLU A 300 -16.92 -21.42 -22.54
N LYS A 301 -18.10 -21.19 -21.90
CA LYS A 301 -19.08 -20.22 -22.33
C LYS A 301 -18.51 -18.82 -22.39
N TRP A 302 -17.85 -18.40 -21.29
CA TRP A 302 -17.15 -17.11 -21.22
C TRP A 302 -16.11 -16.97 -22.34
N ARG A 303 -15.26 -17.99 -22.52
CA ARG A 303 -14.21 -17.96 -23.55
C ARG A 303 -14.81 -17.81 -24.96
N ASN A 304 -15.84 -18.53 -25.29
CA ASN A 304 -16.46 -18.49 -26.60
C ASN A 304 -17.13 -17.13 -26.86
N GLU A 305 -17.87 -16.61 -25.91
CA GLU A 305 -18.54 -15.32 -26.00
C GLU A 305 -17.57 -14.16 -26.18
N TYR A 306 -16.62 -14.00 -25.26
CA TYR A 306 -15.66 -12.88 -25.27
C TYR A 306 -14.63 -13.03 -26.40
N PHE A 307 -14.23 -14.24 -26.73
CA PHE A 307 -13.25 -14.46 -27.79
C PHE A 307 -13.80 -14.09 -29.17
N VAL A 308 -15.04 -14.45 -29.45
CA VAL A 308 -15.72 -14.08 -30.71
C VAL A 308 -15.88 -12.56 -30.80
N ARG A 309 -16.23 -11.90 -29.72
CA ARG A 309 -16.35 -10.42 -29.70
C ARG A 309 -14.99 -9.74 -30.00
N ILE A 310 -13.93 -10.20 -29.36
CA ILE A 310 -12.59 -9.68 -29.62
C ILE A 310 -12.18 -9.93 -31.08
N GLN A 311 -12.47 -11.12 -31.61
CA GLN A 311 -12.19 -11.48 -33.00
C GLN A 311 -12.85 -10.49 -33.96
N SER A 312 -14.15 -10.24 -33.80
CA SER A 312 -14.90 -9.35 -34.69
C SER A 312 -14.30 -7.95 -34.72
N THR A 313 -13.95 -7.39 -33.57
CA THR A 313 -13.31 -6.08 -33.49
C THR A 313 -11.90 -6.05 -34.08
N LEU A 314 -11.13 -7.16 -33.96
CA LEU A 314 -9.77 -7.26 -34.52
C LEU A 314 -9.76 -7.40 -36.04
N LEU A 315 -10.80 -8.01 -36.64
CA LEU A 315 -10.88 -8.16 -38.11
C LEU A 315 -10.87 -6.83 -38.86
N ASP A 316 -11.39 -5.77 -38.24
CA ASP A 316 -11.37 -4.40 -38.78
C ASP A 316 -10.13 -3.59 -38.32
N THR A 317 -9.03 -4.24 -37.97
CA THR A 317 -7.78 -3.54 -37.62
C THR A 317 -7.07 -3.05 -38.91
N ALA A 318 -6.64 -1.80 -38.91
CA ALA A 318 -5.92 -1.21 -40.03
C ALA A 318 -4.66 -2.03 -40.38
N PRO A 319 -4.46 -2.43 -41.66
CA PRO A 319 -3.33 -3.30 -42.09
C PRO A 319 -1.97 -2.77 -41.62
N ARG A 320 -1.74 -1.47 -41.74
CA ARG A 320 -0.51 -0.77 -41.31
C ARG A 320 -0.15 -1.05 -39.85
N VAL A 321 -1.14 -1.21 -38.97
CA VAL A 321 -0.92 -1.54 -37.53
C VAL A 321 -0.39 -2.96 -37.39
N LEU A 322 -0.90 -3.91 -38.19
CA LEU A 322 -0.45 -5.30 -38.15
C LEU A 322 1.01 -5.46 -38.57
N ASP A 323 1.48 -4.61 -39.47
CA ASP A 323 2.88 -4.66 -39.97
C ASP A 323 3.86 -4.15 -38.91
N ASP A 324 3.45 -3.22 -38.05
CA ASP A 324 4.27 -2.69 -36.98
C ASP A 324 4.31 -3.57 -35.71
N LEU A 325 3.62 -4.68 -35.70
CA LEU A 325 3.59 -5.55 -34.52
C LEU A 325 4.87 -6.39 -34.40
N SER A 326 5.35 -6.56 -33.19
CA SER A 326 6.35 -7.58 -32.92
C SER A 326 5.87 -8.95 -33.38
N ALA A 327 6.80 -9.83 -33.86
CA ALA A 327 6.46 -11.17 -34.33
C ALA A 327 5.58 -11.97 -33.37
N LYS A 328 5.79 -11.77 -32.04
CA LYS A 328 4.96 -12.37 -31.00
C LYS A 328 3.52 -11.84 -30.98
N GLN A 329 3.36 -10.52 -31.04
CA GLN A 329 2.04 -9.89 -31.07
C GLN A 329 1.30 -10.26 -32.37
N LYS A 330 1.98 -10.12 -33.52
CA LYS A 330 1.44 -10.47 -34.86
C LYS A 330 0.89 -11.90 -34.85
N ARG A 331 1.71 -12.88 -34.38
CA ARG A 331 1.27 -14.28 -34.30
C ARG A 331 0.00 -14.45 -33.45
N ILE A 332 -0.08 -13.84 -32.26
CA ILE A 332 -1.24 -13.98 -31.39
C ILE A 332 -2.48 -13.35 -32.03
N ILE A 333 -2.36 -12.14 -32.59
CA ILE A 333 -3.47 -11.42 -33.21
C ILE A 333 -3.98 -12.17 -34.44
N LEU A 334 -3.10 -12.65 -35.31
CA LEU A 334 -3.50 -13.44 -36.50
C LEU A 334 -4.22 -14.76 -36.11
N LEU A 335 -3.81 -15.43 -35.03
CA LEU A 335 -4.53 -16.61 -34.52
C LEU A 335 -5.91 -16.25 -33.97
N MET A 336 -6.04 -15.07 -33.32
CA MET A 336 -7.32 -14.57 -32.85
C MET A 336 -8.26 -14.21 -34.01
N MET A 337 -7.73 -13.54 -35.04
CA MET A 337 -8.51 -13.21 -36.25
C MET A 337 -8.99 -14.47 -36.98
N LYS A 338 -8.23 -15.57 -36.93
CA LYS A 338 -8.62 -16.88 -37.47
C LYS A 338 -9.54 -17.70 -36.57
N ASN A 339 -9.99 -17.15 -35.45
CA ASN A 339 -10.80 -17.86 -34.45
C ASN A 339 -10.12 -19.13 -33.88
N ASP A 340 -8.78 -19.18 -33.87
CA ASP A 340 -8.02 -20.32 -33.34
C ASP A 340 -7.69 -20.13 -31.85
N LEU A 341 -8.68 -20.35 -30.98
CA LEU A 341 -8.52 -20.25 -29.52
C LEU A 341 -7.44 -21.20 -28.98
N LYS A 342 -7.38 -22.44 -29.49
CA LYS A 342 -6.38 -23.44 -29.05
C LYS A 342 -4.97 -23.00 -29.44
N GLY A 343 -4.79 -22.48 -30.64
CA GLY A 343 -3.53 -21.90 -31.13
C GLY A 343 -3.08 -20.69 -30.30
N VAL A 344 -4.02 -19.79 -29.99
CA VAL A 344 -3.76 -18.64 -29.08
C VAL A 344 -3.29 -19.13 -27.70
N GLN A 345 -4.00 -20.08 -27.08
CA GLN A 345 -3.60 -20.62 -25.76
C GLN A 345 -2.22 -21.29 -25.80
N LYS A 346 -1.90 -22.04 -26.87
CA LYS A 346 -0.59 -22.67 -27.08
C LYS A 346 0.52 -21.60 -27.24
N ALA A 347 0.28 -20.57 -28.05
CA ALA A 347 1.22 -19.45 -28.24
C ALA A 347 1.49 -18.68 -26.95
N ILE A 348 0.43 -18.45 -26.15
CA ILE A 348 0.54 -17.81 -24.84
C ILE A 348 1.38 -18.67 -23.87
N ARG A 349 1.06 -19.96 -23.72
CA ARG A 349 1.81 -20.89 -22.84
C ARG A 349 3.28 -20.94 -23.21
N TRP A 350 3.60 -21.06 -24.50
CA TRP A 350 4.97 -21.08 -24.99
C TRP A 350 5.72 -19.77 -24.68
N SER A 351 5.10 -18.63 -24.94
CA SER A 351 5.65 -17.30 -24.68
C SER A 351 5.94 -17.06 -23.18
N PHE A 352 5.01 -17.47 -22.31
CA PHE A 352 5.23 -17.39 -20.86
C PHE A 352 6.30 -18.37 -20.39
N GLY A 353 6.36 -19.57 -20.99
CA GLY A 353 7.42 -20.55 -20.72
C GLY A 353 8.81 -20.02 -21.07
N LYS A 354 8.97 -19.45 -22.29
CA LYS A 354 10.22 -18.81 -22.73
C LYS A 354 10.64 -17.63 -21.84
N ALA A 355 9.70 -16.73 -21.50
CA ALA A 355 9.98 -15.60 -20.62
C ALA A 355 10.40 -16.06 -19.21
N LYS A 356 9.76 -17.11 -18.69
CA LYS A 356 10.08 -17.73 -17.41
C LYS A 356 11.47 -18.39 -17.43
N LEU A 357 11.79 -19.12 -18.48
CA LEU A 357 13.13 -19.70 -18.68
C LEU A 357 14.20 -18.59 -18.79
N LYS A 358 13.96 -17.56 -19.61
CA LYS A 358 14.88 -16.42 -19.73
C LYS A 358 15.08 -15.70 -18.40
N SER A 359 14.04 -15.53 -17.59
CA SER A 359 14.15 -14.92 -16.26
C SER A 359 14.91 -15.80 -15.26
N ILE A 360 14.84 -17.13 -15.38
CA ILE A 360 15.60 -18.07 -14.57
C ILE A 360 17.09 -17.99 -14.91
N PHE A 361 17.44 -17.91 -16.20
CA PHE A 361 18.83 -17.84 -16.66
C PHE A 361 19.45 -16.43 -16.53
N ALA A 362 18.66 -15.37 -16.72
CA ALA A 362 19.12 -13.98 -16.60
C ALA A 362 19.25 -13.50 -15.15
N ASN A 363 18.39 -13.97 -14.24
CA ASN A 363 18.52 -13.71 -12.82
C ASN A 363 19.44 -14.76 -12.21
N LYS A 364 20.67 -14.37 -11.87
CA LYS A 364 21.56 -15.09 -10.93
C LYS A 364 20.91 -15.30 -9.52
N ASN A 365 19.65 -14.96 -9.35
CA ASN A 365 18.90 -15.08 -8.11
C ASN A 365 18.40 -16.51 -7.92
N LYS A 366 19.10 -17.25 -7.05
CA LYS A 366 18.67 -18.57 -6.48
C LYS A 366 17.23 -18.55 -5.93
N ASN A 367 16.67 -17.35 -5.71
CA ASN A 367 15.34 -17.10 -5.14
C ASN A 367 14.14 -17.50 -6.04
N THR A 368 14.36 -17.88 -7.28
CA THR A 368 13.26 -18.29 -8.20
C THR A 368 13.06 -19.80 -8.22
N LEU A 369 14.13 -20.57 -8.02
CA LEU A 369 14.09 -22.04 -8.17
C LEU A 369 13.28 -22.71 -7.04
N TYR A 370 13.43 -22.30 -5.78
CA TYR A 370 12.65 -22.87 -4.70
C TYR A 370 11.14 -22.58 -4.83
N LYS A 371 10.75 -21.42 -5.41
CA LYS A 371 9.33 -21.12 -5.71
C LYS A 371 8.77 -22.04 -6.78
N LEU A 372 9.58 -22.41 -7.77
CA LEU A 372 9.20 -23.39 -8.78
C LEU A 372 8.99 -24.78 -8.15
N ALA A 373 9.93 -25.21 -7.31
CA ALA A 373 9.79 -26.45 -6.57
C ALA A 373 8.53 -26.43 -5.70
N TYR A 374 8.24 -25.33 -5.01
CA TYR A 374 7.03 -25.14 -4.21
C TYR A 374 5.76 -25.41 -5.03
N TYR A 375 5.55 -24.67 -6.13
CA TYR A 375 4.31 -24.76 -6.92
C TYR A 375 4.17 -26.04 -7.75
N HIS A 376 5.27 -26.61 -8.25
CA HIS A 376 5.19 -27.75 -9.18
C HIS A 376 5.41 -29.10 -8.52
N ARG A 377 6.09 -29.14 -7.36
CA ARG A 377 6.40 -30.38 -6.65
C ARG A 377 5.81 -30.40 -5.24
N TYR A 378 6.18 -29.44 -4.36
CA TYR A 378 5.91 -29.55 -2.93
C TYR A 378 4.42 -29.41 -2.60
N LEU A 379 3.67 -28.51 -3.27
CA LEU A 379 2.21 -28.42 -3.08
C LEU A 379 1.44 -29.68 -3.49
N LYS A 380 2.06 -30.65 -4.16
CA LYS A 380 1.45 -31.94 -4.54
C LYS A 380 1.78 -33.08 -3.57
N MET A 381 2.71 -32.84 -2.64
CA MET A 381 3.11 -33.82 -1.64
C MET A 381 2.05 -33.90 -0.52
N PRO A 382 1.91 -35.04 0.18
CA PRO A 382 1.00 -35.13 1.31
C PRO A 382 1.39 -34.14 2.41
N ILE A 383 0.40 -33.64 3.14
CA ILE A 383 0.60 -32.90 4.39
C ILE A 383 1.03 -33.89 5.45
N LYS A 384 1.98 -33.52 6.29
CA LYS A 384 2.45 -34.29 7.43
C LYS A 384 1.74 -33.81 8.68
N GLU A 385 0.83 -34.60 9.21
CA GLU A 385 -0.09 -34.23 10.29
C GLU A 385 0.60 -33.82 11.60
N ASN A 386 1.83 -34.31 11.84
CA ASN A 386 2.59 -34.01 13.05
C ASN A 386 3.69 -32.94 12.87
N VAL A 387 3.78 -32.28 11.72
CA VAL A 387 4.82 -31.27 11.46
C VAL A 387 4.31 -29.88 11.73
N VAL A 388 5.07 -29.12 12.53
CA VAL A 388 4.81 -27.72 12.87
C VAL A 388 5.96 -26.85 12.37
N LEU A 389 5.65 -25.81 11.57
CA LEU A 389 6.63 -24.82 11.12
C LEU A 389 6.45 -23.54 11.91
N PHE A 390 7.51 -23.10 12.58
CA PHE A 390 7.58 -21.82 13.32
C PHE A 390 8.44 -20.81 12.60
N GLU A 391 8.06 -19.54 12.67
CA GLU A 391 8.87 -18.39 12.21
C GLU A 391 8.53 -17.15 13.02
N THR A 392 9.54 -16.38 13.43
CA THR A 392 9.38 -15.06 14.05
C THR A 392 10.11 -13.99 13.28
N PHE A 393 9.49 -12.79 13.15
CA PHE A 393 10.07 -11.60 12.54
C PHE A 393 10.85 -11.85 11.24
N MET A 394 10.24 -12.62 10.30
CA MET A 394 10.87 -13.02 9.02
C MET A 394 12.15 -13.86 9.21
N ALA A 395 12.15 -14.75 10.18
CA ALA A 395 13.25 -15.66 10.54
C ALA A 395 14.49 -14.94 11.11
N LYS A 396 14.29 -13.85 11.86
CA LYS A 396 15.42 -13.07 12.43
C LYS A 396 15.89 -13.61 13.77
N ASN A 397 14.99 -14.05 14.64
CA ASN A 397 15.30 -14.40 16.02
C ASN A 397 14.40 -15.53 16.57
N TYR A 398 14.77 -16.07 17.72
CA TYR A 398 13.98 -17.02 18.50
C TYR A 398 13.33 -16.27 19.66
N SER A 399 12.08 -15.82 19.48
CA SER A 399 11.40 -14.96 20.44
C SER A 399 9.90 -14.89 20.22
N ASP A 400 9.24 -14.00 20.93
CA ASP A 400 7.82 -13.65 20.78
C ASP A 400 6.88 -14.86 20.98
N SER A 401 5.60 -14.67 20.76
CA SER A 401 4.56 -15.67 20.98
C SER A 401 4.84 -17.06 20.37
N PRO A 402 5.39 -17.18 19.14
CA PRO A 402 5.76 -18.49 18.59
C PRO A 402 6.79 -19.27 19.43
N LYS A 403 7.75 -18.59 20.10
CA LYS A 403 8.71 -19.24 21.02
C LYS A 403 7.99 -19.91 22.18
N TYR A 404 7.13 -19.19 22.85
CA TYR A 404 6.42 -19.68 24.04
C TYR A 404 5.40 -20.77 23.69
N ILE A 405 4.71 -20.66 22.53
CA ILE A 405 3.86 -21.73 22.01
C ILE A 405 4.70 -22.99 21.71
N TYR A 406 5.89 -22.85 21.12
CA TYR A 406 6.78 -23.96 20.84
C TYR A 406 7.24 -24.65 22.11
N GLU A 407 7.65 -23.89 23.14
CA GLU A 407 8.09 -24.44 24.42
C GLU A 407 6.94 -25.15 25.13
N ALA A 408 5.75 -24.54 25.20
CA ALA A 408 4.56 -25.16 25.77
C ALA A 408 4.13 -26.44 25.02
N LEU A 409 4.18 -26.41 23.68
CA LEU A 409 3.85 -27.59 22.86
C LEU A 409 4.75 -28.80 23.17
N ASN A 410 6.06 -28.55 23.31
CA ASN A 410 7.00 -29.64 23.63
C ASN A 410 6.87 -30.14 25.08
N GLN A 411 6.48 -29.27 26.01
CA GLN A 411 6.21 -29.62 27.40
C GLN A 411 4.92 -30.44 27.54
N MET A 412 3.85 -30.04 26.86
CA MET A 412 2.54 -30.70 26.96
C MET A 412 2.46 -31.97 26.12
N TYR A 413 3.15 -32.05 25.01
CA TYR A 413 3.11 -33.18 24.08
C TYR A 413 4.53 -33.62 23.68
N PRO A 414 5.36 -34.09 24.60
CA PRO A 414 6.76 -34.46 24.35
C PRO A 414 6.87 -35.53 23.26
N GLY A 415 7.61 -35.20 22.19
CA GLY A 415 7.87 -36.13 21.08
C GLY A 415 6.70 -36.37 20.10
N LYS A 416 5.51 -35.79 20.32
CA LYS A 416 4.34 -35.91 19.41
C LYS A 416 4.53 -35.17 18.09
N TYR A 417 5.18 -34.02 18.13
CA TYR A 417 5.31 -33.13 16.97
C TYR A 417 6.75 -32.98 16.49
N GLU A 418 6.97 -33.01 15.18
CA GLU A 418 8.22 -32.61 14.52
C GLU A 418 8.22 -31.08 14.36
N CYS A 419 8.88 -30.36 15.24
CA CYS A 419 8.96 -28.92 15.22
C CYS A 419 10.13 -28.44 14.33
N VAL A 420 9.85 -27.52 13.43
CA VAL A 420 10.80 -26.94 12.49
C VAL A 420 10.80 -25.42 12.63
N TRP A 421 11.97 -24.82 12.86
CA TRP A 421 12.15 -23.38 12.95
C TRP A 421 12.77 -22.82 11.68
N ALA A 422 12.06 -21.90 11.03
CA ALA A 422 12.64 -21.05 10.01
C ALA A 422 13.40 -19.90 10.69
N ILE A 423 14.74 -19.95 10.65
CA ILE A 423 15.59 -18.98 11.33
C ILE A 423 16.89 -18.74 10.57
N ASN A 424 17.40 -17.51 10.59
CA ASN A 424 18.67 -17.13 10.00
C ASN A 424 19.70 -16.89 11.13
N GLY A 425 20.90 -17.40 10.95
CA GLY A 425 21.93 -17.32 11.99
C GLY A 425 21.98 -18.57 12.87
N LYS A 426 22.75 -18.49 13.95
CA LYS A 426 22.87 -19.54 14.97
C LYS A 426 22.11 -19.09 16.22
N HIS A 427 21.14 -19.88 16.62
CA HIS A 427 20.34 -19.64 17.82
C HIS A 427 20.26 -20.96 18.60
N ASP A 428 20.28 -20.86 19.92
CA ASP A 428 20.08 -22.02 20.81
C ASP A 428 18.58 -22.24 20.99
N ILE A 429 18.04 -23.25 20.30
CA ILE A 429 16.62 -23.59 20.35
C ILE A 429 16.48 -24.92 21.14
N PRO A 430 15.78 -24.90 22.29
CA PRO A 430 15.65 -26.11 23.14
C PRO A 430 14.86 -27.21 22.42
N TYR A 431 14.78 -28.39 23.04
CA TYR A 431 14.03 -29.56 22.56
C TYR A 431 14.45 -30.12 21.19
N GLY A 432 15.60 -29.72 20.64
CA GLY A 432 16.18 -30.29 19.43
C GLY A 432 15.41 -30.01 18.14
N ALA A 433 14.78 -28.84 18.03
CA ALA A 433 14.08 -28.43 16.81
C ALA A 433 15.01 -28.39 15.59
N LYS A 434 14.49 -28.81 14.46
CA LYS A 434 15.17 -28.67 13.19
C LYS A 434 15.17 -27.21 12.73
N THR A 435 16.34 -26.65 12.44
CA THR A 435 16.46 -25.28 11.91
C THR A 435 16.61 -25.27 10.41
N ILE A 436 15.95 -24.32 9.72
CA ILE A 436 16.00 -24.15 8.28
C ILE A 436 16.13 -22.66 7.92
N LYS A 437 16.85 -22.39 6.83
CA LYS A 437 17.04 -21.02 6.36
C LYS A 437 15.81 -20.55 5.58
N ARG A 438 15.31 -19.34 5.89
CA ARG A 438 14.23 -18.68 5.12
C ARG A 438 14.62 -18.52 3.66
N PHE A 439 13.64 -18.64 2.75
CA PHE A 439 13.83 -18.57 1.29
C PHE A 439 14.76 -19.66 0.70
N SER A 440 14.92 -20.77 1.41
CA SER A 440 15.59 -21.99 0.91
C SER A 440 14.60 -22.98 0.30
N PHE A 441 15.13 -24.06 -0.34
CA PHE A 441 14.30 -25.18 -0.77
C PHE A 441 13.62 -25.90 0.41
N GLN A 442 14.31 -26.00 1.55
CA GLN A 442 13.74 -26.57 2.77
C GLN A 442 12.60 -25.72 3.30
N TYR A 443 12.75 -24.39 3.31
CA TYR A 443 11.68 -23.49 3.71
C TYR A 443 10.43 -23.66 2.84
N ALA A 444 10.60 -23.66 1.52
CA ALA A 444 9.50 -23.88 0.59
C ALA A 444 8.85 -25.28 0.76
N TYR A 445 9.67 -26.29 1.07
CA TYR A 445 9.18 -27.63 1.36
C TYR A 445 8.31 -27.65 2.62
N TYR A 446 8.82 -27.15 3.75
CA TYR A 446 8.07 -27.14 5.00
C TYR A 446 6.83 -26.21 4.96
N CYS A 447 6.88 -25.09 4.26
CA CYS A 447 5.69 -24.28 3.99
C CYS A 447 4.58 -25.09 3.29
N ALA A 448 4.93 -26.09 2.47
CA ALA A 448 3.96 -26.87 1.71
C ALA A 448 3.43 -28.10 2.45
N ILE A 449 4.26 -28.73 3.33
CA ILE A 449 3.93 -30.05 3.88
C ILE A 449 3.56 -30.02 5.37
N SER A 450 3.88 -28.96 6.10
CA SER A 450 3.55 -28.86 7.53
C SER A 450 2.05 -28.76 7.73
N LYS A 451 1.52 -29.49 8.69
CA LYS A 451 0.12 -29.38 9.13
C LYS A 451 -0.13 -28.02 9.77
N TYR A 452 0.75 -27.60 10.65
CA TYR A 452 0.60 -26.38 11.44
C TYR A 452 1.66 -25.35 11.03
N LEU A 453 1.25 -24.09 10.94
CA LEU A 453 2.07 -22.95 10.60
C LEU A 453 1.86 -21.90 11.69
N VAL A 454 2.92 -21.54 12.42
CA VAL A 454 2.85 -20.60 13.55
C VAL A 454 3.77 -19.43 13.28
N PHE A 455 3.17 -18.27 13.01
CA PHE A 455 3.89 -17.07 12.60
C PHE A 455 3.40 -15.83 13.35
N ASN A 456 4.27 -14.81 13.48
CA ASN A 456 3.92 -13.53 14.08
C ASN A 456 3.95 -12.35 13.09
N VAL A 457 4.22 -12.61 11.80
CA VAL A 457 4.23 -11.62 10.72
C VAL A 457 3.74 -12.23 9.41
N ARG A 458 3.31 -11.38 8.50
CA ARG A 458 2.81 -11.78 7.19
C ARG A 458 3.80 -12.61 6.39
N GLN A 459 3.31 -13.65 5.76
CA GLN A 459 4.10 -14.52 4.92
C GLN A 459 4.44 -13.90 3.55
N PRO A 460 5.46 -14.43 2.82
CA PRO A 460 5.77 -13.97 1.48
C PRO A 460 4.60 -14.13 0.52
N LEU A 461 4.44 -13.18 -0.44
CA LEU A 461 3.33 -13.18 -1.42
C LEU A 461 3.24 -14.42 -2.30
N TRP A 462 4.28 -15.25 -2.36
CA TRP A 462 4.25 -16.53 -3.09
C TRP A 462 3.67 -17.68 -2.27
N PHE A 463 3.60 -17.54 -0.95
CA PHE A 463 2.99 -18.54 -0.07
C PHE A 463 1.50 -18.74 -0.40
N ARG A 464 1.01 -19.96 -0.24
CA ARG A 464 -0.39 -20.35 -0.36
C ARG A 464 -0.67 -21.44 0.68
N LYS A 465 -1.56 -21.15 1.62
CA LYS A 465 -2.06 -22.18 2.54
C LYS A 465 -2.84 -23.22 1.74
N ARG A 466 -2.65 -24.47 2.06
CA ARG A 466 -3.38 -25.59 1.47
C ARG A 466 -4.58 -25.94 2.33
N GLU A 467 -5.62 -26.48 1.70
CA GLU A 467 -6.67 -27.19 2.43
C GLU A 467 -6.06 -28.29 3.32
N GLY A 468 -6.50 -28.37 4.56
CA GLY A 468 -5.95 -29.26 5.55
C GLY A 468 -4.76 -28.73 6.38
N GLN A 469 -4.14 -27.60 6.00
CA GLN A 469 -3.18 -26.90 6.87
C GLN A 469 -3.91 -25.98 7.86
N VAL A 470 -3.34 -25.81 9.03
CA VAL A 470 -3.79 -24.88 10.07
C VAL A 470 -2.77 -23.75 10.20
N PHE A 471 -3.24 -22.51 10.06
CA PHE A 471 -2.39 -21.31 10.15
C PHE A 471 -2.76 -20.50 11.40
N LEU A 472 -1.85 -20.42 12.33
CA LEU A 472 -1.92 -19.58 13.52
C LEU A 472 -1.07 -18.34 13.33
N GLU A 473 -1.71 -17.18 13.18
CA GLU A 473 -1.06 -15.86 13.20
C GLU A 473 -1.10 -15.36 14.65
N THR A 474 0.06 -15.16 15.26
CA THR A 474 0.10 -14.66 16.64
C THR A 474 0.10 -13.15 16.70
N TRP A 475 0.37 -12.49 15.56
CA TRP A 475 0.70 -11.06 15.51
C TRP A 475 1.87 -10.75 16.47
N HIS A 476 2.13 -9.45 16.74
CA HIS A 476 3.32 -9.05 17.51
C HIS A 476 3.13 -7.79 18.36
N GLY A 477 1.91 -7.44 18.72
CA GLY A 477 1.64 -6.34 19.65
C GLY A 477 0.21 -5.82 19.61
N THR A 478 -0.21 -5.27 20.76
CA THR A 478 -1.45 -4.49 20.86
C THR A 478 -1.35 -3.25 19.96
N PRO A 479 -2.34 -2.95 19.11
CA PRO A 479 -2.26 -1.88 18.13
C PRO A 479 -2.40 -0.50 18.78
N LEU A 480 -1.31 0.24 18.88
CA LEU A 480 -1.31 1.65 19.26
C LEU A 480 -1.64 2.55 18.05
N LYS A 481 -1.01 2.24 16.92
CA LYS A 481 -1.11 3.02 15.66
C LYS A 481 -2.18 2.43 14.77
N ARG A 482 -2.84 3.26 13.98
CA ARG A 482 -3.79 2.77 12.97
C ARG A 482 -3.10 1.83 11.99
N LEU A 483 -3.73 0.70 11.72
CA LEU A 483 -3.20 -0.38 10.90
C LEU A 483 -4.05 -0.57 9.65
N VAL A 484 -3.42 -0.96 8.58
CA VAL A 484 -3.94 -1.42 7.29
C VAL A 484 -5.19 -0.66 6.82
N PHE A 485 -6.41 -1.19 7.06
CA PHE A 485 -7.67 -0.59 6.56
C PHE A 485 -8.13 0.62 7.38
N ASP A 486 -7.70 0.73 8.63
CA ASP A 486 -7.99 1.90 9.47
C ASP A 486 -7.03 3.08 9.21
N GLN A 487 -6.01 2.91 8.35
CA GLN A 487 -5.19 4.01 7.87
C GLN A 487 -5.92 4.75 6.76
N GLU A 488 -6.09 6.05 6.91
CA GLU A 488 -6.66 6.92 5.88
C GLU A 488 -5.77 6.92 4.64
N GLU A 489 -4.44 7.06 4.83
CA GLU A 489 -3.47 6.96 3.75
C GLU A 489 -2.31 6.02 4.10
N VAL A 490 -1.82 5.32 3.08
CA VAL A 490 -0.65 4.45 3.18
C VAL A 490 0.52 5.14 2.48
N THR A 491 1.33 5.89 3.23
CA THR A 491 2.43 6.70 2.70
C THR A 491 3.73 5.94 2.52
N SER A 492 3.99 4.96 3.38
CA SER A 492 5.29 4.25 3.50
C SER A 492 5.34 2.88 2.83
N ALA A 493 4.23 2.41 2.21
CA ALA A 493 4.13 1.06 1.67
C ALA A 493 3.80 1.04 0.17
N SER A 494 3.85 -0.16 -0.41
CA SER A 494 3.41 -0.38 -1.79
C SER A 494 1.93 0.02 -1.97
N PRO A 495 1.56 0.63 -3.10
CA PRO A 495 0.15 0.92 -3.45
C PRO A 495 -0.79 -0.28 -3.40
N LYS A 496 -0.23 -1.48 -3.41
CA LYS A 496 -0.98 -2.74 -3.29
C LYS A 496 -0.99 -3.28 -1.86
N TYR A 497 -0.59 -2.48 -0.88
CA TYR A 497 -0.43 -2.94 0.49
C TYR A 497 -1.72 -3.49 1.08
N LYS A 498 -2.82 -2.71 1.04
CA LYS A 498 -4.13 -3.13 1.55
C LYS A 498 -4.67 -4.36 0.78
N GLU A 499 -4.56 -4.37 -0.55
CA GLU A 499 -4.98 -5.52 -1.39
C GLU A 499 -4.19 -6.79 -1.05
N GLN A 500 -2.86 -6.68 -0.88
CA GLN A 500 -2.01 -7.80 -0.53
C GLN A 500 -2.28 -8.31 0.88
N PHE A 501 -2.49 -7.40 1.82
CA PHE A 501 -2.84 -7.73 3.19
C PHE A 501 -4.17 -8.48 3.25
N TYR A 502 -5.19 -7.97 2.56
CA TYR A 502 -6.50 -8.60 2.46
C TYR A 502 -6.43 -10.04 1.95
N LYS A 503 -5.58 -10.29 0.94
CA LYS A 503 -5.37 -11.65 0.41
C LYS A 503 -4.64 -12.56 1.41
N GLN A 504 -3.64 -12.04 2.12
CA GLN A 504 -2.85 -12.82 3.07
C GLN A 504 -3.63 -13.14 4.35
N ARG A 505 -4.44 -12.22 4.87
CA ARG A 505 -5.22 -12.47 6.08
C ARG A 505 -6.27 -13.59 5.91
N LYS A 506 -6.68 -13.87 4.68
CA LYS A 506 -7.58 -15.00 4.36
C LYS A 506 -6.94 -16.38 4.56
N GLU A 507 -5.62 -16.42 4.67
CA GLU A 507 -4.88 -17.65 4.94
C GLU A 507 -4.84 -17.99 6.45
N TRP A 508 -5.21 -17.06 7.35
CA TRP A 508 -5.17 -17.24 8.80
C TRP A 508 -6.43 -17.95 9.30
N ASP A 509 -6.28 -19.09 9.95
CA ASP A 509 -7.39 -19.79 10.61
C ASP A 509 -7.62 -19.22 12.00
N TYR A 510 -6.52 -18.87 12.69
CA TYR A 510 -6.52 -18.30 14.03
C TYR A 510 -5.69 -17.02 14.08
N LEU A 511 -6.17 -16.06 14.88
CA LEU A 511 -5.44 -14.84 15.20
C LEU A 511 -5.45 -14.65 16.72
N VAL A 512 -4.26 -14.48 17.33
CA VAL A 512 -4.13 -14.23 18.77
C VAL A 512 -4.46 -12.78 19.10
N SER A 513 -5.18 -12.58 20.19
CA SER A 513 -5.50 -11.27 20.74
C SER A 513 -5.21 -11.19 22.23
N ALA A 514 -4.57 -10.09 22.63
CA ALA A 514 -4.17 -9.87 24.02
C ALA A 514 -5.29 -9.26 24.89
N ASN A 515 -6.32 -8.66 24.28
CA ASN A 515 -7.39 -7.96 25.01
C ASN A 515 -8.58 -7.66 24.08
N PRO A 516 -9.76 -7.28 24.63
CA PRO A 516 -10.95 -6.94 23.85
C PRO A 516 -10.74 -5.78 22.86
N PHE A 517 -9.90 -4.81 23.23
CA PHE A 517 -9.54 -3.69 22.36
C PHE A 517 -8.80 -4.17 21.10
N SER A 518 -7.80 -5.06 21.26
CA SER A 518 -7.08 -5.67 20.13
C SER A 518 -8.01 -6.49 19.24
N SER A 519 -8.92 -7.28 19.84
CA SER A 519 -9.92 -8.08 19.11
C SER A 519 -10.80 -7.20 18.23
N LYS A 520 -11.36 -6.12 18.78
CA LYS A 520 -12.18 -5.15 18.05
C LYS A 520 -11.38 -4.49 16.93
N THR A 521 -10.17 -4.06 17.25
CA THR A 521 -9.27 -3.39 16.28
C THR A 521 -8.86 -4.32 15.14
N PHE A 522 -8.53 -5.59 15.41
CA PHE A 522 -8.16 -6.56 14.36
C PHE A 522 -9.35 -6.92 13.45
N ARG A 523 -10.58 -6.91 13.99
CA ARG A 523 -11.80 -7.06 13.17
C ARG A 523 -11.91 -5.92 12.15
N SER A 524 -11.65 -4.68 12.57
CA SER A 524 -11.66 -3.50 11.71
C SER A 524 -10.43 -3.46 10.80
N CYS A 525 -9.24 -3.28 11.37
CA CYS A 525 -8.04 -2.94 10.61
C CYS A 525 -7.54 -4.07 9.69
N PHE A 526 -7.85 -5.32 9.99
CA PHE A 526 -7.53 -6.47 9.13
C PHE A 526 -8.74 -7.00 8.37
N MET A 527 -9.95 -6.51 8.68
CA MET A 527 -11.20 -7.09 8.20
C MET A 527 -11.24 -8.61 8.50
N TYR A 528 -10.74 -9.02 9.68
CA TYR A 528 -10.57 -10.42 10.03
C TYR A 528 -11.88 -11.04 10.52
N GLU A 529 -12.31 -12.13 9.88
CA GLU A 529 -13.56 -12.83 10.13
C GLU A 529 -13.36 -14.22 10.76
N GLY A 530 -12.10 -14.68 10.83
CA GLY A 530 -11.74 -16.00 11.38
C GLY A 530 -11.84 -16.06 12.91
N LYS A 531 -11.36 -17.17 13.48
CA LYS A 531 -11.40 -17.40 14.94
C LYS A 531 -10.34 -16.57 15.64
N MET A 532 -10.75 -15.71 16.60
CA MET A 532 -9.87 -14.97 17.48
C MET A 532 -9.59 -15.80 18.72
N LEU A 533 -8.30 -15.93 19.10
CA LEU A 533 -7.88 -16.57 20.33
C LEU A 533 -7.61 -15.50 21.38
N GLU A 534 -8.55 -15.33 22.29
CA GLU A 534 -8.57 -14.27 23.29
C GLU A 534 -8.03 -14.78 24.64
N TYR A 535 -6.76 -15.23 24.63
CA TYR A 535 -6.08 -15.83 25.77
C TYR A 535 -4.89 -15.00 26.29
N GLY A 536 -4.69 -13.79 25.80
CA GLY A 536 -3.46 -13.03 26.03
C GLY A 536 -2.36 -13.35 25.02
N TYR A 537 -1.22 -12.67 25.13
CA TYR A 537 -0.06 -13.00 24.31
C TYR A 537 0.82 -14.06 24.99
N PRO A 538 1.13 -15.20 24.34
CA PRO A 538 2.05 -16.21 24.84
C PRO A 538 3.39 -15.68 25.34
N ARG A 539 3.93 -14.64 24.68
CA ARG A 539 5.18 -14.00 25.10
C ARG A 539 5.11 -13.33 26.48
N ASN A 540 3.90 -13.02 26.97
CA ASN A 540 3.69 -12.41 28.29
C ASN A 540 3.61 -13.44 29.42
N ASP A 541 3.46 -14.73 29.12
CA ASP A 541 3.39 -15.80 30.13
C ASP A 541 4.59 -15.79 31.09
N ILE A 542 5.78 -15.49 30.55
CA ILE A 542 7.01 -15.42 31.36
C ILE A 542 6.93 -14.34 32.46
N LEU A 543 6.12 -13.28 32.27
CA LEU A 543 5.96 -12.18 33.24
C LEU A 543 5.13 -12.61 34.45
N TYR A 544 4.39 -13.70 34.34
CA TYR A 544 3.59 -14.33 35.40
C TYR A 544 4.23 -15.59 35.96
N ALA A 545 5.36 -16.06 35.38
CA ALA A 545 6.02 -17.28 35.78
C ALA A 545 6.41 -17.25 37.28
N PRO A 546 6.19 -18.34 38.06
CA PRO A 546 6.52 -18.37 39.47
C PRO A 546 8.02 -18.15 39.77
N ASP A 547 8.89 -18.51 38.84
CA ASP A 547 10.34 -18.34 38.91
C ASP A 547 10.88 -17.11 38.24
N LYS A 548 10.04 -16.11 37.91
CA LYS A 548 10.41 -14.89 37.17
C LYS A 548 11.54 -14.10 37.83
N GLU A 549 11.58 -14.01 39.15
CA GLU A 549 12.65 -13.27 39.87
C GLU A 549 14.00 -14.01 39.76
N GLU A 550 14.00 -15.35 39.82
CA GLU A 550 15.21 -16.13 39.62
C GLU A 550 15.70 -16.05 38.16
N ARG A 551 14.79 -16.07 37.20
CA ARG A 551 15.11 -15.82 35.78
C ARG A 551 15.71 -14.45 35.59
N ALA A 552 15.13 -13.43 36.21
CA ALA A 552 15.65 -12.05 36.16
C ALA A 552 17.08 -11.97 36.72
N ARG A 553 17.34 -12.57 37.87
CA ARG A 553 18.67 -12.65 38.49
C ARG A 553 19.71 -13.30 37.55
N ARG A 554 19.40 -14.49 37.04
CA ARG A 554 20.27 -15.21 36.10
C ARG A 554 20.55 -14.45 34.83
N LEU A 555 19.55 -13.71 34.32
CA LEU A 555 19.70 -12.89 33.12
C LEU A 555 20.62 -11.69 33.38
N LYS A 556 20.46 -10.98 34.52
CA LYS A 556 21.37 -9.91 34.90
C LYS A 556 22.81 -10.44 35.00
N GLU A 557 23.04 -11.56 35.65
CA GLU A 557 24.35 -12.22 35.74
C GLU A 557 24.94 -12.54 34.37
N LYS A 558 24.15 -13.18 33.49
CA LYS A 558 24.54 -13.53 32.11
C LYS A 558 24.96 -12.32 31.28
N LEU A 559 24.29 -11.20 31.49
CA LEU A 559 24.53 -9.96 30.74
C LEU A 559 25.58 -9.03 31.42
N GLY A 560 26.09 -9.41 32.60
CA GLY A 560 27.04 -8.61 33.37
C GLY A 560 26.42 -7.33 33.94
N ILE A 561 25.10 -7.35 34.19
CA ILE A 561 24.37 -6.22 34.77
C ILE A 561 24.45 -6.31 36.30
N PRO A 562 24.81 -5.23 37.01
CA PRO A 562 24.88 -5.21 38.48
C PRO A 562 23.55 -5.61 39.12
N LEU A 563 23.58 -6.49 40.11
CA LEU A 563 22.38 -6.95 40.84
C LEU A 563 21.85 -5.93 41.84
N ASP A 564 22.69 -5.06 42.31
CA ASP A 564 22.43 -4.02 43.31
C ASP A 564 21.86 -2.71 42.73
N LYS A 565 21.84 -2.59 41.40
CA LYS A 565 21.30 -1.41 40.72
C LYS A 565 19.94 -1.67 40.08
N LYS A 566 19.09 -0.65 40.13
CA LYS A 566 17.82 -0.63 39.36
C LYS A 566 18.12 -0.48 37.87
N THR A 567 17.26 -1.03 37.03
CA THR A 567 17.46 -1.03 35.57
C THR A 567 16.38 -0.20 34.87
N ILE A 568 16.82 0.65 33.97
CA ILE A 568 15.97 1.48 33.11
C ILE A 568 16.06 0.92 31.68
N LEU A 569 14.93 0.55 31.10
CA LEU A 569 14.86 0.18 29.67
C LEU A 569 14.49 1.42 28.84
N TYR A 570 15.30 1.75 27.85
CA TYR A 570 14.93 2.73 26.82
C TYR A 570 14.67 2.03 25.49
N ALA A 571 13.39 2.01 25.09
CA ALA A 571 12.89 1.31 23.91
C ALA A 571 12.13 2.26 22.95
N PRO A 572 12.83 3.14 22.22
CA PRO A 572 12.20 4.11 21.33
C PRO A 572 11.75 3.49 20.03
N THR A 573 10.69 4.08 19.42
CA THR A 573 10.22 3.74 18.09
C THR A 573 11.19 4.25 17.02
N TRP A 574 11.36 3.46 15.98
CA TRP A 574 12.02 3.86 14.75
C TRP A 574 11.26 4.98 14.02
N ARG A 575 11.99 5.97 13.45
CA ARG A 575 11.44 7.03 12.61
C ARG A 575 11.61 6.68 11.14
N ASP A 576 10.50 6.44 10.44
CA ASP A 576 10.48 6.01 9.03
C ASP A 576 10.92 7.10 8.06
N ASP A 577 10.92 8.37 8.46
CA ASP A 577 11.21 9.55 7.66
C ASP A 577 12.67 10.06 7.78
N GLU A 578 13.47 9.52 8.68
CA GLU A 578 14.87 9.92 8.88
C GLU A 578 15.83 9.04 8.08
N HIS A 579 16.13 9.41 6.82
CA HIS A 579 17.09 8.71 5.97
C HIS A 579 17.87 9.67 5.06
N TYR A 580 19.14 9.34 4.77
CA TYR A 580 19.99 10.10 3.83
C TYR A 580 19.87 9.61 2.37
N GLY A 581 19.16 8.50 2.10
CA GLY A 581 19.04 7.89 0.79
C GLY A 581 18.68 6.40 0.89
N LYS A 582 18.62 5.68 -0.23
CA LYS A 582 18.31 4.24 -0.25
C LYS A 582 19.31 3.43 0.58
N GLY A 583 18.94 3.12 1.83
CA GLY A 583 19.71 2.24 2.72
C GLY A 583 20.59 2.93 3.75
N GLU A 584 20.67 4.27 3.76
CA GLU A 584 21.40 5.03 4.76
C GLU A 584 20.44 5.82 5.65
N TYR A 585 20.26 5.35 6.87
CA TYR A 585 19.37 5.98 7.84
C TYR A 585 20.14 6.89 8.78
N LYS A 586 19.61 8.09 9.02
CA LYS A 586 20.07 9.01 10.07
C LYS A 586 19.41 8.60 11.37
N PHE A 587 20.20 8.39 12.41
CA PHE A 587 19.66 8.17 13.73
C PHE A 587 20.47 8.96 14.76
N THR A 588 19.76 9.77 15.52
CA THR A 588 20.29 10.44 16.69
C THR A 588 19.40 10.06 17.86
N LEU A 589 19.97 9.49 18.92
CA LEU A 589 19.26 9.32 20.18
C LEU A 589 18.89 10.70 20.72
N ALA A 590 17.61 10.98 20.85
CA ALA A 590 17.14 12.27 21.37
C ALA A 590 17.42 12.39 22.89
N LEU A 591 17.53 11.26 23.60
CA LEU A 591 17.80 11.19 25.02
C LEU A 591 19.30 11.43 25.29
N ASP A 592 19.63 12.40 26.16
CA ASP A 592 21.01 12.71 26.55
C ASP A 592 21.56 11.66 27.53
N LEU A 593 22.23 10.65 26.97
CA LEU A 593 22.78 9.53 27.75
C LEU A 593 23.91 9.93 28.68
N LYS A 594 24.68 10.97 28.32
CA LYS A 594 25.82 11.46 29.16
C LYS A 594 25.28 12.14 30.41
N LYS A 595 24.27 12.98 30.27
CA LYS A 595 23.57 13.64 31.37
C LYS A 595 22.89 12.62 32.27
N MET A 596 22.21 11.61 31.68
CA MET A 596 21.62 10.51 32.46
C MET A 596 22.67 9.77 33.28
N LYS A 597 23.81 9.42 32.68
CA LYS A 597 24.91 8.78 33.42
C LYS A 597 25.33 9.63 34.64
N THR A 598 25.62 10.89 34.42
CA THR A 598 26.08 11.80 35.51
C THR A 598 25.09 11.83 36.69
N MET A 599 23.79 11.81 36.40
CA MET A 599 22.76 11.98 37.44
C MET A 599 22.28 10.66 38.06
N LEU A 600 22.39 9.52 37.34
CA LEU A 600 21.71 8.29 37.71
C LEU A 600 22.66 7.09 37.94
N GLU A 601 23.94 7.14 37.55
CA GLU A 601 24.82 5.96 37.54
C GLU A 601 25.08 5.35 38.94
N LYS A 602 24.83 6.09 39.98
CA LYS A 602 24.96 5.54 41.35
C LYS A 602 23.96 4.43 41.63
N ASP A 603 22.69 4.63 41.28
CA ASP A 603 21.60 3.77 41.67
C ASP A 603 20.97 3.01 40.49
N TYR A 604 21.28 3.43 39.24
CA TYR A 604 20.67 2.90 38.04
C TYR A 604 21.68 2.49 36.97
N VAL A 605 21.23 1.57 36.10
CA VAL A 605 21.85 1.26 34.81
C VAL A 605 20.80 1.37 33.70
N LEU A 606 21.25 1.68 32.48
CA LEU A 606 20.41 1.90 31.30
C LEU A 606 20.55 0.72 30.32
N LEU A 607 19.43 0.12 29.96
CA LEU A 607 19.32 -0.90 28.91
C LEU A 607 18.81 -0.25 27.64
N LEU A 608 19.58 -0.29 26.56
CA LEU A 608 19.21 0.28 25.27
C LEU A 608 18.62 -0.81 24.37
N ARG A 609 17.37 -0.64 23.95
CA ARG A 609 16.69 -1.53 23.03
C ARG A 609 16.17 -0.74 21.84
N THR A 610 17.02 -0.48 20.89
CA THR A 610 16.69 0.26 19.67
C THR A 610 16.44 -0.68 18.50
N HIS A 611 16.00 -0.12 17.36
CA HIS A 611 15.80 -0.92 16.16
C HIS A 611 17.13 -1.48 15.64
N HIS A 612 17.16 -2.72 15.17
CA HIS A 612 18.36 -3.46 14.76
C HIS A 612 19.17 -2.80 13.62
N TYR A 613 18.57 -1.90 12.82
CA TYR A 613 19.29 -1.15 11.77
C TYR A 613 20.27 -0.12 12.33
N ILE A 614 20.13 0.22 13.60
CA ILE A 614 20.92 1.25 14.26
C ILE A 614 21.66 0.73 15.48
N ALA A 615 21.52 -0.55 15.81
CA ALA A 615 22.16 -1.18 16.95
C ALA A 615 23.68 -0.93 16.99
N ASP A 616 24.34 -0.99 15.82
CA ASP A 616 25.81 -0.78 15.68
C ASP A 616 26.21 0.70 15.58
N LYS A 617 25.23 1.63 15.48
CA LYS A 617 25.49 3.07 15.30
C LYS A 617 25.33 3.89 16.59
N ILE A 618 24.93 3.23 17.69
CA ILE A 618 24.76 3.92 18.97
C ILE A 618 26.14 4.20 19.59
N ASP A 619 26.46 5.47 19.75
CA ASP A 619 27.69 5.86 20.47
C ASP A 619 27.51 5.64 21.98
N THR A 620 28.14 4.58 22.48
CA THR A 620 28.23 4.28 23.93
C THR A 620 29.57 4.62 24.50
N THR A 621 30.40 5.40 23.79
CA THR A 621 31.73 5.84 24.26
C THR A 621 31.58 6.64 25.55
N GLY A 622 32.34 6.25 26.60
CA GLY A 622 32.26 6.86 27.92
C GLY A 622 31.08 6.48 28.79
N LEU A 623 30.19 5.56 28.32
CA LEU A 623 29.03 5.09 29.07
C LEU A 623 29.22 3.70 29.72
N GLY A 624 30.46 3.17 29.69
CA GLY A 624 30.76 1.86 30.28
C GLY A 624 30.32 1.75 31.74
N GLY A 625 29.74 0.60 32.12
CA GLY A 625 29.19 0.37 33.47
C GLY A 625 27.82 0.99 33.74
N PHE A 626 27.36 1.92 32.87
CA PHE A 626 26.03 2.53 32.97
C PHE A 626 25.07 2.07 31.87
N ALA A 627 25.49 2.07 30.60
CA ALA A 627 24.64 1.72 29.47
C ALA A 627 25.01 0.36 28.86
N TYR A 628 24.01 -0.49 28.69
CA TYR A 628 24.11 -1.83 28.10
C TYR A 628 23.28 -1.89 26.81
N ASN A 629 23.93 -2.13 25.68
CA ASN A 629 23.23 -2.24 24.38
C ASN A 629 22.66 -3.65 24.18
N LEU A 630 21.35 -3.80 24.36
CA LEU A 630 20.60 -5.02 24.18
C LEU A 630 19.78 -5.06 22.89
N SER A 631 20.09 -4.19 21.90
CA SER A 631 19.35 -4.08 20.65
C SER A 631 19.38 -5.36 19.82
N THR A 632 20.39 -6.21 19.99
CA THR A 632 20.51 -7.51 19.30
C THR A 632 20.06 -8.71 20.16
N TYR A 633 19.63 -8.48 21.41
CA TYR A 633 19.11 -9.56 22.25
C TYR A 633 17.78 -10.09 21.65
N ASP A 634 17.58 -11.41 21.60
CA ASP A 634 16.47 -11.98 20.84
C ASP A 634 15.10 -11.64 21.43
N ASP A 635 14.91 -11.83 22.73
CA ASP A 635 13.61 -11.81 23.38
C ASP A 635 13.42 -10.61 24.31
N ILE A 636 12.53 -9.70 23.94
CA ILE A 636 12.24 -8.51 24.75
C ILE A 636 11.49 -8.85 26.05
N SER A 637 10.69 -9.94 26.08
CA SER A 637 9.95 -10.33 27.29
C SER A 637 10.89 -10.76 28.42
N GLU A 638 12.05 -11.35 28.09
CA GLU A 638 13.11 -11.62 29.06
C GLU A 638 13.74 -10.32 29.60
N ILE A 639 13.91 -9.29 28.73
CA ILE A 639 14.42 -7.97 29.15
C ILE A 639 13.43 -7.27 30.09
N TYR A 640 12.13 -7.44 29.89
CA TYR A 640 11.12 -6.88 30.81
C TYR A 640 11.27 -7.40 32.24
N LEU A 641 11.64 -8.66 32.41
CA LEU A 641 11.85 -9.23 33.76
C LEU A 641 12.90 -8.46 34.58
N ILE A 642 13.98 -8.03 33.91
CA ILE A 642 15.08 -7.31 34.54
C ILE A 642 14.89 -5.78 34.55
N THR A 643 13.77 -5.25 34.02
CA THR A 643 13.53 -3.83 33.89
C THR A 643 12.70 -3.30 35.05
N ASP A 644 13.17 -2.28 35.76
CA ASP A 644 12.43 -1.60 36.84
C ASP A 644 11.63 -0.41 36.35
N ILE A 645 12.13 0.33 35.34
CA ILE A 645 11.48 1.50 34.74
C ILE A 645 11.56 1.38 33.21
N CYS A 646 10.46 1.52 32.51
CA CYS A 646 10.41 1.56 31.04
C CYS A 646 10.28 3.00 30.51
N ILE A 647 11.22 3.42 29.66
CA ILE A 647 11.13 4.65 28.87
C ILE A 647 10.83 4.26 27.43
N THR A 648 9.75 4.73 26.87
CA THR A 648 9.36 4.49 25.48
C THR A 648 8.69 5.73 24.88
N ASP A 649 8.19 5.61 23.66
CA ASP A 649 7.45 6.68 22.98
C ASP A 649 6.16 6.12 22.34
N TYR A 650 6.14 5.92 21.01
CA TYR A 650 5.00 5.41 20.24
C TYR A 650 5.12 3.91 19.94
N SER A 651 5.84 3.17 20.76
CA SER A 651 6.03 1.72 20.63
C SER A 651 4.97 0.96 21.42
N SER A 652 4.49 -0.17 20.88
CA SER A 652 3.56 -1.05 21.59
C SER A 652 4.17 -1.81 22.78
N VAL A 653 5.45 -1.67 23.05
CA VAL A 653 6.15 -2.35 24.18
C VAL A 653 5.53 -2.04 25.53
N PHE A 654 4.95 -0.84 25.72
CA PHE A 654 4.35 -0.46 27.01
C PHE A 654 3.09 -1.25 27.35
N PHE A 655 2.35 -1.77 26.36
CA PHE A 655 1.21 -2.65 26.63
C PHE A 655 1.65 -3.96 27.28
N ASP A 656 2.72 -4.57 26.78
CA ASP A 656 3.25 -5.81 27.34
C ASP A 656 3.92 -5.56 28.69
N PHE A 657 4.73 -4.48 28.79
CA PHE A 657 5.43 -4.13 30.01
C PHE A 657 4.48 -3.81 31.18
N ALA A 658 3.29 -3.28 30.87
CA ALA A 658 2.27 -2.95 31.86
C ALA A 658 1.79 -4.16 32.70
N ASN A 659 1.96 -5.38 32.19
CA ASN A 659 1.70 -6.63 32.94
C ASN A 659 2.52 -6.73 34.23
N LEU A 660 3.66 -6.07 34.33
CA LEU A 660 4.51 -6.05 35.51
C LEU A 660 4.10 -4.99 36.56
N LYS A 661 3.18 -4.09 36.24
CA LYS A 661 2.78 -2.95 37.07
C LYS A 661 3.96 -2.08 37.53
N ARG A 662 5.02 -1.99 36.73
CA ARG A 662 6.19 -1.15 36.96
C ARG A 662 6.07 0.18 36.20
N PRO A 663 6.73 1.27 36.65
CA PRO A 663 6.62 2.60 36.03
C PRO A 663 6.95 2.63 34.54
N ILE A 664 6.14 3.40 33.80
CA ILE A 664 6.34 3.68 32.36
C ILE A 664 6.41 5.19 32.17
N LEU A 665 7.46 5.66 31.50
CA LEU A 665 7.68 7.05 31.13
C LEU A 665 7.63 7.17 29.61
N PHE A 666 6.89 8.17 29.10
CA PHE A 666 6.72 8.37 27.66
C PHE A 666 7.55 9.57 27.20
N TYR A 667 8.68 9.32 26.54
CA TYR A 667 9.54 10.36 25.99
C TYR A 667 9.11 10.72 24.58
N THR A 668 8.27 11.76 24.45
CA THR A 668 7.49 12.09 23.25
C THR A 668 7.87 13.46 22.66
N TYR A 669 9.18 13.73 22.53
CA TYR A 669 9.74 15.00 22.08
C TYR A 669 9.23 15.50 20.70
N ASP A 670 8.64 14.64 19.89
CA ASP A 670 8.16 14.92 18.53
C ASP A 670 6.68 14.53 18.31
N ILE A 671 5.85 14.52 19.35
CA ILE A 671 4.48 14.01 19.33
C ILE A 671 3.59 14.68 18.27
N GLU A 672 3.69 16.00 18.09
CA GLU A 672 2.89 16.72 17.11
C GLU A 672 3.23 16.30 15.67
N LYS A 673 4.51 16.17 15.36
CA LYS A 673 4.97 15.65 14.08
C LYS A 673 4.49 14.21 13.85
N TYR A 674 4.60 13.38 14.87
CA TYR A 674 4.26 11.96 14.78
C TYR A 674 2.75 11.74 14.59
N LYS A 675 1.91 12.46 15.33
CA LYS A 675 0.45 12.38 15.26
C LYS A 675 -0.10 12.82 13.90
N ASN A 676 0.42 13.93 13.36
CA ASN A 676 -0.15 14.60 12.20
C ASN A 676 0.40 14.10 10.85
N GLN A 677 1.63 13.57 10.81
CA GLN A 677 2.31 13.26 9.55
C GLN A 677 2.51 11.75 9.27
N LEU A 678 2.55 10.88 10.29
CA LEU A 678 2.96 9.49 10.08
C LEU A 678 1.81 8.49 10.18
N ARG A 679 1.13 8.40 11.33
CA ARG A 679 0.03 7.44 11.55
C ARG A 679 -0.83 7.92 12.72
N GLY A 680 -2.15 7.97 12.55
CA GLY A 680 -3.05 8.22 13.68
C GLY A 680 -2.93 7.13 14.76
N PHE A 681 -3.33 7.47 16.01
CA PHE A 681 -3.40 6.54 17.13
C PHE A 681 -4.83 6.03 17.33
N TYR A 682 -4.97 4.86 17.94
CA TYR A 682 -6.26 4.31 18.38
C TYR A 682 -6.67 4.79 19.78
N ILE A 683 -5.71 5.27 20.58
CA ILE A 683 -5.93 5.79 21.93
C ILE A 683 -5.37 7.22 22.04
N ASP A 684 -5.89 8.00 22.95
CA ASP A 684 -5.35 9.32 23.25
C ASP A 684 -4.16 9.22 24.21
N MET A 685 -2.98 9.52 23.69
CA MET A 685 -1.75 9.48 24.48
C MET A 685 -1.75 10.45 25.68
N ASN A 686 -2.53 11.55 25.65
CA ASN A 686 -2.56 12.51 26.77
C ASN A 686 -3.36 11.99 27.96
N THR A 687 -4.41 11.20 27.71
CA THR A 687 -5.39 10.82 28.73
C THR A 687 -5.42 9.34 29.05
N GLU A 688 -5.01 8.46 28.13
CA GLU A 688 -5.20 7.02 28.26
C GLU A 688 -3.94 6.22 28.60
N VAL A 689 -2.72 6.78 28.48
CA VAL A 689 -1.48 6.05 28.78
C VAL A 689 -1.13 6.06 30.27
N PRO A 690 -0.45 5.00 30.79
CA PRO A 690 -0.27 4.78 32.24
C PRO A 690 0.92 5.56 32.86
N GLY A 691 1.37 6.65 32.25
CA GLY A 691 2.48 7.43 32.74
C GLY A 691 2.54 8.84 32.14
N PRO A 692 3.49 9.69 32.55
CA PRO A 692 3.65 11.04 32.04
C PRO A 692 4.17 11.07 30.62
N LEU A 693 3.72 12.04 29.80
CA LEU A 693 4.37 12.47 28.58
C LEU A 693 5.49 13.47 28.93
N LEU A 694 6.69 13.21 28.47
CA LEU A 694 7.91 13.98 28.74
C LEU A 694 8.53 14.41 27.42
N TYR A 695 9.04 15.62 27.35
CA TYR A 695 9.47 16.23 26.09
C TYR A 695 10.97 16.52 26.04
N THR A 696 11.63 16.55 27.21
CA THR A 696 13.07 16.83 27.34
C THR A 696 13.78 15.73 28.12
N SER A 697 15.10 15.62 27.93
CA SER A 697 15.94 14.70 28.73
C SER A 697 15.95 15.04 30.21
N GLU A 698 15.85 16.34 30.53
CA GLU A 698 15.74 16.85 31.90
C GLU A 698 14.48 16.35 32.59
N GLU A 699 13.33 16.46 31.93
CA GLU A 699 12.06 15.95 32.45
C GLU A 699 12.11 14.44 32.70
N VAL A 700 12.76 13.67 31.79
CA VAL A 700 12.95 12.22 31.97
C VAL A 700 13.81 11.92 33.21
N ILE A 701 14.92 12.62 33.37
CA ILE A 701 15.83 12.44 34.53
C ILE A 701 15.11 12.80 35.83
N ASP A 702 14.41 13.92 35.85
CA ASP A 702 13.63 14.35 37.03
C ASP A 702 12.54 13.34 37.40
N ALA A 703 11.81 12.84 36.43
CA ALA A 703 10.79 11.82 36.64
C ALA A 703 11.38 10.51 37.23
N ILE A 704 12.60 10.11 36.82
CA ILE A 704 13.29 8.94 37.39
C ILE A 704 13.70 9.19 38.83
N LEU A 705 14.26 10.36 39.13
CA LEU A 705 14.66 10.74 40.50
C LEU A 705 13.48 10.80 41.45
N HIS A 706 12.30 11.11 40.95
CA HIS A 706 11.03 11.21 41.73
C HIS A 706 10.06 10.09 41.35
N ILE A 707 10.54 8.90 41.00
CA ILE A 707 9.74 7.84 40.39
C ILE A 707 8.57 7.38 41.25
N ASP A 708 8.74 7.32 42.59
CA ASP A 708 7.68 6.90 43.51
C ASP A 708 6.53 7.92 43.51
N THR A 709 6.82 9.22 43.43
CA THR A 709 5.84 10.29 43.31
C THR A 709 5.06 10.20 42.00
N ILE A 710 5.77 9.95 40.91
CA ILE A 710 5.18 9.73 39.56
C ILE A 710 4.25 8.52 39.60
N GLN A 711 4.71 7.39 40.13
CA GLN A 711 3.91 6.17 40.25
C GLN A 711 2.62 6.38 41.04
N ASN A 712 2.71 7.03 42.18
CA ASN A 712 1.55 7.35 43.00
C ASN A 712 0.55 8.28 42.25
N ARG A 713 1.06 9.31 41.56
CA ARG A 713 0.24 10.24 40.77
C ARG A 713 -0.51 9.55 39.64
N TYR A 714 0.08 8.58 39.01
CA TYR A 714 -0.49 7.89 37.84
C TYR A 714 -1.18 6.56 38.21
N GLN A 715 -1.19 6.14 39.48
CA GLN A 715 -1.67 4.83 39.92
C GLN A 715 -3.07 4.48 39.37
N LYS A 716 -4.05 5.38 39.55
CA LYS A 716 -5.42 5.14 39.04
C LYS A 716 -5.46 4.93 37.55
N ARG A 717 -4.76 5.79 36.77
CA ARG A 717 -4.71 5.67 35.32
C ARG A 717 -4.01 4.38 34.89
N TYR A 718 -3.01 3.95 35.66
CA TYR A 718 -2.31 2.70 35.42
C TYR A 718 -3.22 1.50 35.66
N ASP A 719 -4.01 1.51 36.72
CA ASP A 719 -4.97 0.45 37.03
C ASP A 719 -6.06 0.36 35.95
N ASP A 720 -6.65 1.49 35.56
CA ASP A 720 -7.61 1.54 34.43
C ASP A 720 -7.01 1.01 33.12
N PHE A 721 -5.74 1.33 32.85
CA PHE A 721 -4.99 0.84 31.68
C PHE A 721 -4.75 -0.67 31.77
N TYR A 722 -4.31 -1.17 32.90
CA TYR A 722 -4.06 -2.58 33.16
C TYR A 722 -5.34 -3.41 32.96
N ASP A 723 -6.44 -2.99 33.56
CA ASP A 723 -7.74 -3.67 33.44
C ASP A 723 -8.26 -3.71 31.99
N ARG A 724 -7.94 -2.69 31.21
CA ARG A 724 -8.36 -2.62 29.81
C ARG A 724 -7.47 -3.41 28.86
N PHE A 725 -6.17 -3.43 29.06
CA PHE A 725 -5.22 -3.94 28.07
C PHE A 725 -4.46 -5.21 28.49
N CYS A 726 -4.44 -5.56 29.77
CA CYS A 726 -3.75 -6.75 30.29
C CYS A 726 -4.73 -7.82 30.79
N CYS A 727 -6.04 -7.66 30.58
CA CYS A 727 -7.09 -8.49 31.22
C CYS A 727 -7.12 -9.95 30.74
N PHE A 728 -6.51 -10.30 29.63
CA PHE A 728 -6.40 -11.69 29.15
C PHE A 728 -5.06 -12.34 29.50
N ASP A 729 -4.06 -11.56 29.88
CA ASP A 729 -2.75 -12.07 30.25
C ASP A 729 -2.77 -12.61 31.70
N ASP A 730 -2.71 -13.92 31.87
CA ASP A 730 -2.74 -14.62 33.16
C ASP A 730 -1.58 -15.61 33.34
N GLY A 731 -0.68 -15.70 32.35
CA GLY A 731 0.45 -16.63 32.36
C GLY A 731 0.17 -17.99 31.73
N HIS A 732 -1.04 -18.20 31.17
CA HIS A 732 -1.47 -19.48 30.57
C HIS A 732 -1.84 -19.39 29.10
N ALA A 733 -1.54 -18.27 28.43
CA ALA A 733 -1.89 -18.03 27.01
C ALA A 733 -1.30 -19.14 26.11
N SER A 734 -0.04 -19.51 26.32
CA SER A 734 0.63 -20.57 25.53
C SER A 734 -0.08 -21.90 25.66
N GLU A 735 -0.40 -22.30 26.88
CA GLU A 735 -1.06 -23.62 27.16
C GLU A 735 -2.46 -23.63 26.54
N ASN A 736 -3.24 -22.56 26.69
CA ASN A 736 -4.60 -22.46 26.18
C ASN A 736 -4.61 -22.52 24.65
N ILE A 737 -3.68 -21.79 23.99
CA ILE A 737 -3.52 -21.84 22.53
C ILE A 737 -3.08 -23.24 22.07
N VAL A 738 -2.17 -23.88 22.80
CA VAL A 738 -1.72 -25.25 22.45
C VAL A 738 -2.87 -26.26 22.57
N LYS A 739 -3.69 -26.18 23.60
CA LYS A 739 -4.89 -27.04 23.75
C LYS A 739 -5.89 -26.80 22.61
N GLU A 740 -6.13 -25.58 22.24
CA GLU A 740 -7.13 -25.20 21.22
C GLU A 740 -6.71 -25.57 19.79
N VAL A 741 -5.42 -25.39 19.46
CA VAL A 741 -4.93 -25.54 18.09
C VAL A 741 -4.36 -26.91 17.80
N PHE A 742 -3.76 -27.57 18.79
CA PHE A 742 -3.01 -28.83 18.62
C PHE A 742 -3.61 -30.02 19.40
N GLY A 743 -4.59 -29.76 20.25
CA GLY A 743 -5.23 -30.72 21.14
C GLY A 743 -6.17 -31.76 20.53
#